data_74f2517c645d97a6f05ed4a1fcfbfa2d
#
_entry.id   74f2517c645d97a6f05ed4a1fcfbfa2d
#
_cell.length_a   1.000
_cell.length_b   1.000
_cell.length_c   1.000
_cell.angle_alpha   90.00
_cell.angle_beta   90.00
_cell.angle_gamma   90.00
#
_symmetry.space_group_name_H-M   'P 1'
#
loop_
_entity.id
_entity.type
_entity.pdbx_description
1 polymer ?
#
loop_
_entity_poly.entity_id
_entity_poly.type
_entity_poly.pdbx_seq_one_letter_code
_entity_poly.pdbx_strand_id
1 'polypeptide(L)'
;MRARGIRRNCPRWWIWGILGFWMLMTCSVLGNLWVTVYYGVPVWREAKTTLFCASDAKAYEREVHNVWATHACVPTDPNPQEMILENVTENFNMWKNDMVDQMHENIISLWDQSLKPCVKLTPLCVTLNCNNVTFKDTTNGEMKNCSFNVTTELRDKEKNAYALFYRLDIVPLDKNSSEYRLISCNTSTITQACPKVSFDPIPIHFCTPAGYAILKCNNNTFNGTGPCTNVSTVQCTHGIKPVVSTQLLLNGSLAKEDIVIRSEKLTDNAKIIIVQLQQPVEIVCTRPNNNTRKSAWIGPGQTFYATDIIGDIRQAHCNISGQHWNNTLQKVGKKLAGHFPNKTIEFKPSSGGDLEITTHSFNCRGEFFYCNTSGLFNSTYYPNGTNSTSKGTNVTITLQCRIKQIINMWQGIGQAMYAPPIKGNITCKSNITGLLLTRDGGENTNGTEIFRPGGGDMRDNWRSELYKYKVVEIKPLGVAPTTAKRRVVEREKRAVGIGAVFLGFLGAAGSTMGAASITLTVQARQLLSGIVQQQSNLLRAIEAQQHMLQLTVWGIKQLQTRVLAIERYLKDQQLLGIWGCSGKLICTTNVPWNSSWSNRSQGDIWGNMTWMQWDREINNYTDTIYRLLEESQNQQEKNEKDLLALDSWNNLWNWFSITKWLWYIKIFIMIVGGLIGLRIICAVISLVNRVRQGYSPLSFQTLIPNPRGPDRLERIEEEGGEQDSGRSIRLVSGFLAVAWDDLRSLCLFSYHLLRDFILVVARAVELLGRSSLRGIQRGWETLKYLGSLGQYWGLELKKSAVSLLNTVAIAVAEGIDRIIELLQGICRAICRIPTRIRQGFEAALL
;
A
#
# COMPACT_ATOMS: atom_id res chain seq x y z
N MET A 1 -76.21 32.52 -61.46
CA MET A 1 -75.95 31.10 -61.55
C MET A 1 -75.17 30.59 -60.42
N ARG A 2 -75.70 29.63 -59.69
CA ARG A 2 -75.21 29.11 -58.39
C ARG A 2 -74.03 28.22 -58.63
N ALA A 3 -72.88 28.40 -57.87
CA ALA A 3 -71.85 27.40 -57.71
C ALA A 3 -71.93 26.81 -56.31
N ARG A 4 -72.13 25.49 -56.22
CA ARG A 4 -72.22 24.69 -54.98
C ARG A 4 -70.82 24.38 -54.48
N GLY A 5 -70.55 24.76 -53.18
CA GLY A 5 -69.40 24.36 -52.50
C GLY A 5 -69.47 22.89 -51.98
N ILE A 6 -68.46 22.11 -52.26
CA ILE A 6 -68.27 20.74 -51.74
C ILE A 6 -67.51 20.84 -50.40
N ARG A 7 -68.25 20.57 -49.32
CA ARG A 7 -67.63 20.31 -48.03
C ARG A 7 -66.96 18.93 -48.02
N ARG A 8 -65.64 18.88 -47.99
CA ARG A 8 -64.92 17.65 -47.69
C ARG A 8 -64.87 17.48 -46.15
N ASN A 9 -65.57 16.48 -45.63
CA ASN A 9 -65.38 15.96 -44.26
C ASN A 9 -64.04 15.23 -44.21
N CYS A 10 -63.02 15.81 -43.50
CA CYS A 10 -61.87 15.09 -43.13
C CYS A 10 -62.23 14.20 -41.96
N PRO A 11 -62.00 12.90 -42.00
CA PRO A 11 -62.32 12.01 -40.90
C PRO A 11 -61.42 12.30 -39.71
N ARG A 12 -62.02 12.56 -38.54
CA ARG A 12 -61.40 12.79 -37.21
C ARG A 12 -60.50 11.64 -36.73
N TRP A 13 -60.38 10.58 -37.47
CA TRP A 13 -59.63 9.40 -37.21
C TRP A 13 -58.08 9.65 -37.28
N TRP A 14 -57.64 10.58 -38.11
CA TRP A 14 -56.20 10.92 -38.22
C TRP A 14 -55.70 11.65 -37.01
N ILE A 15 -56.47 12.45 -36.31
CA ILE A 15 -56.14 13.15 -35.11
C ILE A 15 -55.96 12.16 -33.96
N TRP A 16 -56.81 11.16 -33.86
CA TRP A 16 -56.69 10.09 -32.86
C TRP A 16 -55.53 9.15 -33.17
N GLY A 17 -55.19 8.89 -34.40
CA GLY A 17 -54.04 8.13 -34.83
C GLY A 17 -52.72 8.87 -34.48
N ILE A 18 -52.67 10.18 -34.71
CA ILE A 18 -51.51 11.02 -34.36
C ILE A 18 -51.42 11.19 -32.85
N LEU A 19 -52.49 11.40 -32.13
CA LEU A 19 -52.52 11.46 -30.68
C LEU A 19 -52.14 10.10 -30.03
N GLY A 20 -52.66 9.00 -30.59
CA GLY A 20 -52.27 7.65 -30.17
C GLY A 20 -50.80 7.33 -30.44
N PHE A 21 -50.27 7.76 -31.59
CA PHE A 21 -48.84 7.63 -31.91
C PHE A 21 -47.96 8.51 -30.99
N TRP A 22 -48.44 9.75 -30.71
CA TRP A 22 -47.76 10.61 -29.75
C TRP A 22 -47.87 10.09 -28.31
N MET A 23 -48.98 9.50 -27.91
CA MET A 23 -49.15 8.85 -26.63
C MET A 23 -48.30 7.58 -26.52
N LEU A 24 -48.18 6.78 -27.57
CA LEU A 24 -47.26 5.64 -27.66
C LEU A 24 -45.79 6.09 -27.68
N MET A 25 -45.49 7.21 -28.34
CA MET A 25 -44.15 7.80 -28.30
C MET A 25 -43.81 8.40 -26.92
N THR A 26 -44.77 8.94 -26.20
CA THR A 26 -44.57 9.46 -24.84
C THR A 26 -44.60 8.37 -23.78
N CYS A 27 -45.28 7.24 -23.99
CA CYS A 27 -45.21 6.06 -23.11
C CYS A 27 -43.94 5.22 -23.32
N SER A 28 -43.23 5.37 -24.41
CA SER A 28 -41.94 4.66 -24.62
C SER A 28 -40.72 5.44 -24.15
N VAL A 29 -40.90 6.57 -23.47
CA VAL A 29 -39.82 7.29 -22.75
C VAL A 29 -39.81 6.90 -21.26
N LEU A 30 -40.02 5.65 -20.93
CA LEU A 30 -39.33 5.04 -19.81
C LEU A 30 -37.91 4.84 -20.30
N GLY A 31 -37.08 5.85 -20.05
CA GLY A 31 -35.71 5.85 -20.53
C GLY A 31 -35.01 4.59 -20.03
N ASN A 32 -34.50 3.78 -20.95
CA ASN A 32 -33.71 2.62 -20.62
C ASN A 32 -32.60 3.05 -19.68
N LEU A 33 -32.47 2.39 -18.52
CA LEU A 33 -31.38 2.62 -17.58
C LEU A 33 -30.14 1.84 -18.05
N TRP A 34 -28.99 2.48 -17.87
CA TRP A 34 -27.68 1.94 -18.25
C TRP A 34 -26.77 1.87 -17.05
N VAL A 35 -25.86 0.91 -17.05
CA VAL A 35 -24.85 0.81 -16.01
C VAL A 35 -23.86 1.95 -16.17
N THR A 36 -23.63 2.70 -15.09
CA THR A 36 -22.58 3.73 -15.00
C THR A 36 -21.60 3.32 -13.94
N VAL A 37 -20.31 3.39 -14.25
CA VAL A 37 -19.24 3.06 -13.33
C VAL A 37 -18.76 4.32 -12.61
N TYR A 38 -18.65 4.25 -11.30
CA TYR A 38 -18.18 5.31 -10.42
C TYR A 38 -16.89 4.87 -9.73
N TYR A 39 -15.88 5.70 -9.73
CA TYR A 39 -14.65 5.48 -9.00
C TYR A 39 -14.47 6.55 -7.92
N GLY A 40 -14.20 6.13 -6.69
CA GLY A 40 -14.10 7.00 -5.54
C GLY A 40 -15.38 7.03 -4.69
N VAL A 41 -16.25 6.03 -4.80
CA VAL A 41 -17.45 5.94 -3.94
C VAL A 41 -17.05 5.65 -2.49
N PRO A 42 -17.74 6.27 -1.51
CA PRO A 42 -17.44 6.09 -0.09
C PRO A 42 -18.06 4.78 0.44
N VAL A 43 -17.52 3.65 0.02
CA VAL A 43 -17.94 2.31 0.44
C VAL A 43 -16.75 1.60 1.07
N TRP A 44 -16.98 0.94 2.19
CA TRP A 44 -15.97 0.15 2.87
C TRP A 44 -16.52 -1.20 3.33
N ARG A 45 -15.61 -2.13 3.54
CA ARG A 45 -15.88 -3.45 4.15
C ARG A 45 -14.84 -3.72 5.22
N GLU A 46 -15.23 -4.46 6.24
CA GLU A 46 -14.27 -4.94 7.23
C GLU A 46 -13.24 -5.83 6.53
N ALA A 47 -11.97 -5.56 6.77
CA ALA A 47 -10.88 -6.31 6.18
C ALA A 47 -9.69 -6.37 7.13
N LYS A 48 -8.91 -7.43 6.98
CA LYS A 48 -7.64 -7.59 7.66
C LYS A 48 -6.53 -7.09 6.76
N THR A 49 -5.67 -6.25 7.31
CA THR A 49 -4.49 -5.75 6.60
C THR A 49 -3.34 -5.57 7.56
N THR A 50 -2.14 -5.55 7.03
CA THR A 50 -0.95 -5.23 7.80
C THR A 50 -0.88 -3.73 8.07
N LEU A 51 -0.83 -3.36 9.36
CA LEU A 51 -0.68 -1.99 9.81
C LEU A 51 0.79 -1.64 9.95
N PHE A 52 1.13 -0.36 9.80
CA PHE A 52 2.47 0.15 10.07
C PHE A 52 2.46 1.08 11.27
N CYS A 53 3.64 1.30 11.86
CA CYS A 53 3.78 2.14 13.04
C CYS A 53 4.15 3.57 12.68
N ALA A 54 3.69 4.51 13.51
CA ALA A 54 4.19 5.88 13.58
C ALA A 54 4.57 6.23 15.02
N SER A 55 5.59 7.04 15.21
CA SER A 55 6.03 7.50 16.53
C SER A 55 6.42 8.97 16.50
N ASP A 56 6.45 9.61 17.66
CA ASP A 56 6.82 11.01 17.77
C ASP A 56 8.27 11.26 17.35
N ALA A 57 8.53 12.36 16.66
CA ALA A 57 9.85 12.76 16.18
C ALA A 57 10.88 12.92 17.31
N LYS A 58 10.46 13.28 18.52
CA LYS A 58 11.33 13.36 19.71
C LYS A 58 11.95 12.03 20.15
N ALA A 59 11.37 10.90 19.72
CA ALA A 59 11.92 9.58 19.98
C ALA A 59 13.22 9.33 19.19
N TYR A 60 13.45 10.06 18.09
CA TYR A 60 14.66 9.96 17.27
C TYR A 60 15.87 10.72 17.86
N GLU A 61 15.64 11.71 18.70
CA GLU A 61 16.72 12.55 19.25
C GLU A 61 17.46 11.89 20.41
N ARG A 62 16.94 10.82 20.97
CA ARG A 62 17.60 10.03 22.01
C ARG A 62 18.24 8.81 21.38
N GLU A 63 19.56 8.75 21.43
CA GLU A 63 20.39 7.59 21.02
C GLU A 63 20.15 6.32 21.87
N VAL A 64 19.01 6.19 22.52
CA VAL A 64 18.67 5.05 23.34
C VAL A 64 18.03 3.96 22.48
N HIS A 65 18.71 2.83 22.37
CA HIS A 65 18.10 1.64 21.80
C HIS A 65 16.89 1.21 22.64
N ASN A 66 15.71 1.15 22.03
CA ASN A 66 14.48 0.78 22.69
C ASN A 66 13.98 -0.56 22.14
N VAL A 67 13.41 -1.41 23.00
CA VAL A 67 12.80 -2.68 22.61
C VAL A 67 11.73 -2.50 21.54
N TRP A 68 11.01 -1.40 21.61
CA TRP A 68 9.88 -1.10 20.72
C TRP A 68 10.31 -0.63 19.33
N ALA A 69 11.61 -0.53 19.07
CA ALA A 69 12.18 -0.22 17.76
C ALA A 69 11.52 0.98 17.06
N THR A 70 11.24 2.05 17.81
CA THR A 70 10.55 3.25 17.31
C THR A 70 11.32 3.99 16.23
N HIS A 71 12.63 3.77 16.11
CA HIS A 71 13.47 4.29 15.03
C HIS A 71 13.05 3.77 13.63
N ALA A 72 12.38 2.63 13.56
CA ALA A 72 11.84 2.06 12.31
C ALA A 72 10.43 2.58 11.97
N CYS A 73 9.79 3.31 12.89
CA CYS A 73 8.49 3.90 12.66
C CYS A 73 8.61 5.22 11.88
N VAL A 74 7.60 5.54 11.06
CA VAL A 74 7.51 6.85 10.43
C VAL A 74 7.19 7.94 11.47
N PRO A 75 7.62 9.20 11.27
CA PRO A 75 7.21 10.29 12.15
C PRO A 75 5.69 10.46 12.14
N THR A 76 5.10 10.76 13.29
CA THR A 76 3.69 11.12 13.38
C THR A 76 3.42 12.44 12.68
N ASP A 77 2.24 12.54 12.04
CA ASP A 77 1.77 13.80 11.49
C ASP A 77 1.52 14.80 12.63
N PRO A 78 2.09 16.01 12.61
CA PRO A 78 1.84 17.02 13.63
C PRO A 78 0.39 17.49 13.67
N ASN A 79 -0.36 17.37 12.56
CA ASN A 79 -1.78 17.70 12.46
C ASN A 79 -2.57 16.47 12.01
N PRO A 80 -2.87 15.51 12.90
CA PRO A 80 -3.67 14.36 12.55
C PRO A 80 -5.08 14.82 12.15
N GLN A 81 -5.49 14.46 10.95
CA GLN A 81 -6.82 14.77 10.45
C GLN A 81 -7.80 13.68 10.90
N GLU A 82 -8.86 14.12 11.57
CA GLU A 82 -9.99 13.28 11.92
C GLU A 82 -11.23 13.84 11.23
N MET A 83 -11.91 12.99 10.46
CA MET A 83 -13.14 13.37 9.77
C MET A 83 -14.32 12.69 10.42
N ILE A 84 -15.26 13.49 10.94
CA ILE A 84 -16.51 12.96 11.49
C ILE A 84 -17.40 12.51 10.33
N LEU A 85 -17.91 11.29 10.43
CA LEU A 85 -18.84 10.72 9.45
C LEU A 85 -20.27 10.96 9.94
N GLU A 86 -20.93 11.94 9.36
CA GLU A 86 -22.31 12.27 9.71
C GLU A 86 -23.28 11.18 9.21
N ASN A 87 -24.28 10.86 10.00
CA ASN A 87 -25.33 9.89 9.69
C ASN A 87 -24.85 8.47 9.37
N VAL A 88 -23.67 8.10 9.89
CA VAL A 88 -23.11 6.76 9.73
C VAL A 88 -23.22 6.00 11.04
N THR A 89 -23.80 4.82 10.99
CA THR A 89 -23.82 3.85 12.09
C THR A 89 -23.02 2.64 11.68
N GLU A 90 -22.00 2.28 12.46
CA GLU A 90 -21.10 1.18 12.18
C GLU A 90 -21.06 0.21 13.36
N ASN A 91 -21.02 -1.08 13.06
CA ASN A 91 -20.89 -2.11 14.07
C ASN A 91 -19.44 -2.36 14.41
N PHE A 92 -19.12 -2.38 15.70
CA PHE A 92 -17.80 -2.69 16.22
C PHE A 92 -17.86 -3.96 17.07
N ASN A 93 -16.76 -4.70 17.07
CA ASN A 93 -16.58 -5.82 17.97
C ASN A 93 -15.11 -5.89 18.42
N MET A 94 -14.85 -5.38 19.62
CA MET A 94 -13.48 -5.35 20.17
C MET A 94 -12.90 -6.76 20.40
N TRP A 95 -13.75 -7.76 20.59
CA TRP A 95 -13.31 -9.12 20.90
C TRP A 95 -12.85 -9.91 19.68
N LYS A 96 -13.23 -9.45 18.47
CA LYS A 96 -12.84 -10.02 17.18
C LYS A 96 -12.00 -9.05 16.34
N ASN A 97 -11.38 -8.07 16.97
CA ASN A 97 -10.58 -7.08 16.29
C ASN A 97 -9.19 -7.63 15.97
N ASP A 98 -8.85 -7.70 14.69
CA ASP A 98 -7.55 -8.20 14.22
C ASP A 98 -6.38 -7.29 14.60
N MET A 99 -6.62 -6.01 14.87
CA MET A 99 -5.59 -5.07 15.33
C MET A 99 -4.92 -5.54 16.62
N VAL A 100 -5.69 -6.16 17.51
CA VAL A 100 -5.19 -6.70 18.79
C VAL A 100 -4.20 -7.82 18.55
N ASP A 101 -4.54 -8.76 17.68
CA ASP A 101 -3.68 -9.90 17.34
C ASP A 101 -2.40 -9.42 16.64
N GLN A 102 -2.50 -8.47 15.71
CA GLN A 102 -1.34 -7.86 15.06
C GLN A 102 -0.43 -7.15 16.05
N MET A 103 -0.99 -6.36 16.96
CA MET A 103 -0.21 -5.69 18.00
C MET A 103 0.51 -6.70 18.88
N HIS A 104 -0.16 -7.76 19.28
CA HIS A 104 0.42 -8.82 20.10
C HIS A 104 1.59 -9.52 19.41
N GLU A 105 1.39 -9.95 18.17
CA GLU A 105 2.45 -10.58 17.37
C GLU A 105 3.63 -9.64 17.13
N ASN A 106 3.37 -8.37 16.82
CA ASN A 106 4.41 -7.38 16.60
C ASN A 106 5.24 -7.13 17.87
N ILE A 107 4.60 -7.04 19.01
CA ILE A 107 5.29 -6.84 20.30
C ILE A 107 6.15 -8.05 20.66
N ILE A 108 5.64 -9.28 20.49
CA ILE A 108 6.41 -10.50 20.68
C ILE A 108 7.64 -10.53 19.75
N SER A 109 7.43 -10.23 18.47
CA SER A 109 8.50 -10.24 17.48
C SER A 109 9.58 -9.19 17.76
N LEU A 110 9.20 -8.00 18.20
CA LEU A 110 10.12 -6.94 18.60
C LEU A 110 10.93 -7.34 19.83
N TRP A 111 10.30 -7.99 20.79
CA TRP A 111 10.96 -8.49 21.98
C TRP A 111 12.00 -9.56 21.62
N ASP A 112 11.64 -10.54 20.81
CA ASP A 112 12.56 -11.58 20.35
C ASP A 112 13.72 -10.98 19.53
N GLN A 113 13.43 -10.02 18.69
CA GLN A 113 14.47 -9.34 17.90
C GLN A 113 15.45 -8.56 18.78
N SER A 114 14.99 -7.95 19.86
CA SER A 114 15.86 -7.21 20.80
C SER A 114 16.81 -8.14 21.58
N LEU A 115 16.39 -9.38 21.80
CA LEU A 115 17.18 -10.38 22.53
C LEU A 115 18.16 -11.14 21.62
N LYS A 116 17.93 -11.18 20.30
CA LYS A 116 18.73 -11.96 19.36
C LYS A 116 20.24 -11.70 19.41
N PRO A 117 20.71 -10.43 19.43
CA PRO A 117 22.14 -10.10 19.51
C PRO A 117 22.72 -10.17 20.91
N CYS A 118 21.90 -10.50 21.93
CA CYS A 118 22.31 -10.42 23.31
C CYS A 118 22.95 -11.72 23.78
N VAL A 119 23.67 -11.64 24.89
CA VAL A 119 24.44 -12.76 25.47
C VAL A 119 23.52 -13.87 25.94
N LYS A 120 23.80 -15.11 25.56
CA LYS A 120 23.11 -16.31 26.06
C LYS A 120 23.80 -16.80 27.32
N LEU A 121 23.04 -17.02 28.39
CA LEU A 121 23.52 -17.45 29.67
C LEU A 121 23.63 -18.99 29.83
N THR A 122 23.79 -19.73 28.75
CA THR A 122 23.98 -21.19 28.78
C THR A 122 25.12 -21.62 29.68
N PRO A 123 26.28 -20.91 29.76
CA PRO A 123 27.36 -21.26 30.71
C PRO A 123 26.97 -21.16 32.17
N LEU A 124 25.89 -20.45 32.51
CA LEU A 124 25.38 -20.34 33.88
C LEU A 124 24.43 -21.47 34.28
N CYS A 125 24.07 -22.33 33.37
CA CYS A 125 23.24 -23.51 33.65
C CYS A 125 24.10 -24.63 34.26
N VAL A 126 24.72 -24.34 35.35
CA VAL A 126 25.54 -25.22 36.17
C VAL A 126 24.98 -25.33 37.58
N THR A 127 25.43 -26.29 38.35
CA THR A 127 25.07 -26.39 39.77
C THR A 127 25.59 -25.17 40.52
N LEU A 128 24.68 -24.48 41.20
CA LEU A 128 24.98 -23.30 42.01
C LEU A 128 25.03 -23.74 43.48
N ASN A 129 26.07 -23.38 44.20
CA ASN A 129 26.11 -23.55 45.66
C ASN A 129 25.67 -22.24 46.32
N CYS A 130 24.50 -22.22 46.92
CA CYS A 130 23.82 -21.02 47.38
C CYS A 130 23.69 -21.02 48.92
N ASN A 131 24.13 -19.94 49.51
CA ASN A 131 24.03 -19.70 50.95
C ASN A 131 23.10 -18.50 51.24
N ASN A 132 22.50 -18.49 52.42
CA ASN A 132 21.69 -17.34 52.83
C ASN A 132 22.59 -16.13 53.04
N VAL A 133 22.13 -15.00 52.60
CA VAL A 133 22.80 -13.71 52.81
C VAL A 133 22.42 -13.24 54.21
N THR A 134 23.38 -13.13 55.11
CA THR A 134 23.20 -12.61 56.48
C THR A 134 23.48 -11.09 56.49
N PHE A 135 22.40 -10.31 56.48
CA PHE A 135 22.46 -8.88 56.80
C PHE A 135 21.94 -8.67 58.24
N LYS A 136 22.43 -7.65 58.92
CA LYS A 136 21.97 -7.25 60.24
C LYS A 136 20.47 -6.91 60.15
N ASP A 137 19.63 -7.61 60.88
CA ASP A 137 18.24 -7.33 61.20
C ASP A 137 17.10 -7.87 60.31
N THR A 138 17.29 -8.57 59.25
CA THR A 138 16.16 -9.22 58.52
C THR A 138 16.51 -10.58 57.95
N THR A 139 15.90 -11.61 58.51
CA THR A 139 15.93 -13.02 58.03
C THR A 139 14.95 -13.24 56.85
N ASN A 140 14.83 -12.31 55.98
CA ASN A 140 14.00 -12.54 54.76
C ASN A 140 14.85 -13.26 53.72
N GLY A 141 14.80 -14.56 53.65
CA GLY A 141 15.54 -15.41 52.72
C GLY A 141 15.19 -15.19 51.22
N GLU A 142 14.95 -13.93 50.83
CA GLU A 142 14.57 -13.56 49.47
C GLU A 142 15.75 -13.51 48.52
N MET A 143 16.97 -13.33 49.01
CA MET A 143 18.16 -13.35 48.20
C MET A 143 19.15 -14.38 48.70
N LYS A 144 19.88 -14.99 47.76
CA LYS A 144 20.93 -15.95 48.06
C LYS A 144 22.21 -15.58 47.34
N ASN A 145 23.31 -15.79 48.03
CA ASN A 145 24.63 -15.69 47.43
C ASN A 145 25.05 -17.05 46.88
N CYS A 146 25.13 -17.13 45.56
CA CYS A 146 25.47 -18.37 44.86
C CYS A 146 26.86 -18.30 44.26
N SER A 147 27.67 -19.33 44.54
CA SER A 147 28.97 -19.54 43.90
C SER A 147 28.85 -20.63 42.83
N PHE A 148 29.55 -20.45 41.76
CA PHE A 148 29.55 -21.36 40.62
C PHE A 148 30.88 -21.35 39.89
N ASN A 149 31.20 -22.44 39.19
CA ASN A 149 32.41 -22.54 38.38
C ASN A 149 32.05 -22.23 36.91
N VAL A 150 32.80 -21.32 36.30
CA VAL A 150 32.67 -20.94 34.91
C VAL A 150 33.85 -21.49 34.12
N THR A 151 33.57 -22.08 32.97
CA THR A 151 34.60 -22.56 32.03
C THR A 151 35.40 -21.38 31.48
N THR A 152 36.73 -21.47 31.50
CA THR A 152 37.62 -20.44 30.93
C THR A 152 37.96 -20.76 29.48
N GLU A 153 38.76 -19.90 28.83
CA GLU A 153 39.29 -20.14 27.47
C GLU A 153 40.11 -21.43 27.35
N LEU A 154 40.70 -21.88 28.49
CA LEU A 154 41.41 -23.16 28.57
C LEU A 154 40.45 -24.21 29.15
N ARG A 155 40.20 -25.29 28.41
CA ARG A 155 39.26 -26.37 28.76
C ARG A 155 39.45 -26.96 30.16
N ASP A 156 40.66 -26.88 30.69
CA ASP A 156 41.03 -27.49 31.96
C ASP A 156 41.09 -26.51 33.13
N LYS A 157 40.71 -25.25 32.94
CA LYS A 157 40.70 -24.24 34.00
C LYS A 157 39.30 -23.67 34.20
N GLU A 158 38.74 -24.01 35.35
CA GLU A 158 37.50 -23.38 35.82
C GLU A 158 37.81 -22.18 36.69
N LYS A 159 37.02 -21.12 36.54
CA LYS A 159 37.11 -19.94 37.43
C LYS A 159 35.89 -19.90 38.33
N ASN A 160 36.12 -19.82 39.61
CA ASN A 160 35.05 -19.64 40.57
C ASN A 160 34.52 -18.19 40.51
N ALA A 161 33.22 -18.06 40.42
CA ALA A 161 32.52 -16.79 40.43
C ALA A 161 31.34 -16.86 41.40
N TYR A 162 30.90 -15.71 41.88
CA TYR A 162 29.70 -15.63 42.72
C TYR A 162 28.77 -14.50 42.26
N ALA A 163 27.48 -14.68 42.49
CA ALA A 163 26.45 -13.69 42.21
C ALA A 163 25.32 -13.81 43.22
N LEU A 164 24.62 -12.69 43.45
CA LEU A 164 23.39 -12.69 44.22
C LEU A 164 22.21 -12.96 43.28
N PHE A 165 21.39 -13.93 43.66
CA PHE A 165 20.16 -14.25 42.95
C PHE A 165 18.95 -14.07 43.87
N TYR A 166 17.84 -13.60 43.31
CA TYR A 166 16.57 -13.65 44.01
C TYR A 166 16.09 -15.09 44.17
N ARG A 167 15.42 -15.39 45.27
CA ARG A 167 14.93 -16.75 45.58
C ARG A 167 14.00 -17.30 44.48
N LEU A 168 13.27 -16.41 43.80
CA LEU A 168 12.35 -16.80 42.69
C LEU A 168 13.10 -17.28 41.45
N ASP A 169 14.36 -16.91 41.27
CA ASP A 169 15.14 -17.23 40.07
C ASP A 169 15.86 -18.56 40.17
N ILE A 170 15.92 -19.17 41.34
CA ILE A 170 16.65 -20.40 41.62
C ILE A 170 15.72 -21.49 42.15
N VAL A 171 16.03 -22.73 41.78
CA VAL A 171 15.28 -23.93 42.21
C VAL A 171 16.26 -24.89 42.90
N PRO A 172 15.94 -25.41 44.11
CA PRO A 172 16.79 -26.40 44.77
C PRO A 172 16.77 -27.72 43.95
N LEU A 173 17.94 -28.34 43.88
CA LEU A 173 18.10 -29.65 43.27
C LEU A 173 17.53 -30.76 44.16
N ASP A 174 17.82 -30.66 45.47
CA ASP A 174 17.28 -31.55 46.50
C ASP A 174 16.71 -30.80 47.69
N LYS A 175 15.76 -31.37 48.40
CA LYS A 175 15.04 -30.73 49.51
C LYS A 175 15.94 -30.22 50.67
N ASN A 176 17.09 -30.81 50.88
CA ASN A 176 18.02 -30.47 52.00
C ASN A 176 19.42 -30.04 51.53
N SER A 177 19.62 -29.82 50.26
CA SER A 177 20.90 -29.46 49.68
C SER A 177 21.05 -27.94 49.55
N SER A 178 22.29 -27.44 49.68
CA SER A 178 22.63 -26.07 49.31
C SER A 178 22.83 -25.88 47.80
N GLU A 179 22.57 -26.94 47.03
CA GLU A 179 22.72 -26.92 45.59
C GLU A 179 21.44 -26.48 44.89
N TYR A 180 21.59 -25.51 44.03
CA TYR A 180 20.51 -24.89 43.25
C TYR A 180 20.85 -24.86 41.75
N ARG A 181 19.89 -24.63 40.94
CA ARG A 181 20.05 -24.26 39.53
C ARG A 181 19.15 -23.07 39.20
N LEU A 182 19.44 -22.38 38.09
CA LEU A 182 18.58 -21.35 37.61
C LEU A 182 17.25 -21.96 37.15
N ILE A 183 16.15 -21.25 37.36
CA ILE A 183 14.78 -21.73 37.14
C ILE A 183 14.60 -22.01 35.65
N SER A 184 14.62 -22.07 34.78
CA SER A 184 14.37 -22.34 33.37
C SER A 184 15.53 -23.03 32.61
N CYS A 185 16.62 -23.37 33.29
CA CYS A 185 17.80 -23.98 32.64
C CYS A 185 17.52 -25.34 32.00
N ASN A 186 16.55 -26.11 32.53
CA ASN A 186 16.21 -27.43 32.00
C ASN A 186 15.18 -27.40 30.85
N THR A 187 14.47 -26.28 30.67
CA THR A 187 13.34 -26.16 29.73
C THR A 187 13.55 -25.10 28.68
N SER A 188 14.40 -24.10 28.97
CA SER A 188 14.51 -22.90 28.13
C SER A 188 15.94 -22.42 28.02
N THR A 189 16.27 -21.78 26.91
CA THR A 189 17.51 -21.03 26.78
C THR A 189 17.31 -19.65 27.42
N ILE A 190 18.21 -19.31 28.37
CA ILE A 190 18.19 -18.01 29.04
C ILE A 190 19.08 -17.05 28.27
N THR A 191 18.53 -15.90 27.89
CA THR A 191 19.27 -14.83 27.23
C THR A 191 19.24 -13.59 28.12
N GLN A 192 20.42 -13.02 28.40
CA GLN A 192 20.52 -11.77 29.14
C GLN A 192 20.08 -10.62 28.21
N ALA A 193 19.15 -9.78 28.66
CA ALA A 193 18.80 -8.57 27.92
C ALA A 193 20.02 -7.66 27.79
N CYS A 194 20.23 -7.06 26.65
CA CYS A 194 21.34 -6.16 26.40
C CYS A 194 21.23 -4.92 27.30
N PRO A 195 22.26 -4.56 28.04
CA PRO A 195 22.18 -3.45 29.00
C PRO A 195 21.91 -2.08 28.38
N LYS A 196 22.18 -1.94 27.09
CA LYS A 196 21.91 -0.72 26.32
C LYS A 196 20.45 -0.55 25.90
N VAL A 197 19.64 -1.61 25.97
CA VAL A 197 18.25 -1.62 25.52
C VAL A 197 17.35 -1.14 26.65
N SER A 198 16.54 -0.13 26.40
CA SER A 198 15.51 0.35 27.32
C SER A 198 14.20 -0.41 27.12
N PHE A 199 13.52 -0.73 28.24
CA PHE A 199 12.18 -1.34 28.22
C PHE A 199 11.05 -0.33 28.43
N ASP A 200 11.35 0.96 28.50
CA ASP A 200 10.33 1.99 28.70
C ASP A 200 9.35 2.01 27.51
N PRO A 201 8.05 1.89 27.76
CA PRO A 201 7.07 1.90 26.68
C PRO A 201 6.99 3.29 26.05
N ILE A 202 7.04 3.34 24.72
CA ILE A 202 6.91 4.56 23.93
C ILE A 202 5.58 4.50 23.20
N PRO A 203 4.82 5.60 23.14
CA PRO A 203 3.57 5.64 22.41
C PRO A 203 3.78 5.26 20.94
N ILE A 204 3.02 4.29 20.48
CA ILE A 204 3.01 3.81 19.10
C ILE A 204 1.65 4.10 18.50
N HIS A 205 1.64 4.70 17.33
CA HIS A 205 0.44 4.89 16.54
C HIS A 205 0.39 3.81 15.46
N PHE A 206 -0.74 3.15 15.32
CA PHE A 206 -0.97 2.22 14.22
C PHE A 206 -1.67 2.94 13.10
N CYS A 207 -1.09 2.85 11.91
CA CYS A 207 -1.60 3.51 10.71
C CYS A 207 -1.93 2.48 9.64
N THR A 208 -2.92 2.78 8.82
CA THR A 208 -3.31 1.93 7.71
C THR A 208 -2.57 2.31 6.44
N PRO A 209 -2.33 1.34 5.54
CA PRO A 209 -1.84 1.64 4.20
C PRO A 209 -2.91 2.36 3.37
N ALA A 210 -2.50 2.93 2.24
CA ALA A 210 -3.43 3.51 1.28
C ALA A 210 -4.49 2.48 0.82
N GLY A 211 -5.72 2.91 0.66
CA GLY A 211 -6.85 2.04 0.33
C GLY A 211 -7.55 1.41 1.52
N TYR A 212 -7.08 1.69 2.72
CA TYR A 212 -7.71 1.30 3.98
C TYR A 212 -7.93 2.53 4.85
N ALA A 213 -8.83 2.41 5.78
CA ALA A 213 -9.09 3.45 6.77
C ALA A 213 -9.31 2.83 8.15
N ILE A 214 -9.08 3.62 9.18
CA ILE A 214 -9.44 3.27 10.54
C ILE A 214 -10.70 4.05 10.91
N LEU A 215 -11.74 3.34 11.29
CA LEU A 215 -12.94 3.92 11.87
C LEU A 215 -12.81 3.95 13.38
N LYS A 216 -13.19 5.06 13.96
CA LYS A 216 -13.12 5.31 15.40
C LYS A 216 -14.52 5.57 15.94
N CYS A 217 -14.92 4.80 16.96
CA CYS A 217 -16.15 5.07 17.71
C CYS A 217 -15.91 6.15 18.75
N ASN A 218 -16.69 7.23 18.68
CA ASN A 218 -16.57 8.37 19.59
C ASN A 218 -17.64 8.37 20.70
N ASN A 219 -18.45 7.33 20.81
CA ASN A 219 -19.41 7.22 21.89
C ASN A 219 -18.69 7.04 23.23
N ASN A 220 -18.90 7.95 24.15
CA ASN A 220 -18.21 7.97 25.45
C ASN A 220 -18.49 6.73 26.31
N THR A 221 -19.68 6.16 26.17
CA THR A 221 -20.14 4.98 26.94
C THR A 221 -20.16 3.68 26.12
N PHE A 222 -19.42 3.62 25.03
CA PHE A 222 -19.37 2.45 24.16
C PHE A 222 -18.85 1.22 24.88
N ASN A 223 -19.63 0.14 24.88
CA ASN A 223 -19.31 -1.11 25.58
C ASN A 223 -18.38 -2.06 24.82
N GLY A 224 -17.90 -1.69 23.65
CA GLY A 224 -16.98 -2.47 22.82
C GLY A 224 -17.63 -3.34 21.76
N THR A 225 -18.93 -3.58 21.82
CA THR A 225 -19.69 -4.39 20.85
C THR A 225 -20.98 -3.71 20.43
N GLY A 226 -21.40 -3.94 19.19
CA GLY A 226 -22.65 -3.42 18.68
C GLY A 226 -22.49 -2.11 17.88
N PRO A 227 -23.62 -1.44 17.57
CA PRO A 227 -23.63 -0.26 16.73
C PRO A 227 -23.07 0.97 17.45
N CYS A 228 -22.25 1.74 16.74
CA CYS A 228 -21.76 3.05 17.15
C CYS A 228 -22.34 4.12 16.22
N THR A 229 -22.96 5.13 16.78
CA THR A 229 -23.64 6.18 16.01
C THR A 229 -22.78 7.42 15.77
N ASN A 230 -21.70 7.58 16.51
CA ASN A 230 -20.76 8.69 16.35
C ASN A 230 -19.42 8.10 15.90
N VAL A 231 -19.26 8.01 14.60
CA VAL A 231 -18.09 7.39 13.95
C VAL A 231 -17.28 8.48 13.25
N SER A 232 -15.97 8.41 13.38
CA SER A 232 -15.05 9.22 12.61
C SER A 232 -14.05 8.33 11.88
N THR A 233 -13.44 8.84 10.83
CA THR A 233 -12.32 8.20 10.17
C THR A 233 -11.02 8.87 10.56
N VAL A 234 -10.01 8.08 10.86
CA VAL A 234 -8.66 8.53 11.19
C VAL A 234 -7.64 7.77 10.34
N GLN A 235 -6.53 8.39 10.08
CA GLN A 235 -5.43 7.73 9.38
C GLN A 235 -4.63 6.83 10.32
N CYS A 236 -4.43 7.28 11.55
CA CYS A 236 -3.67 6.58 12.59
C CYS A 236 -4.45 6.58 13.90
N THR A 237 -4.20 5.58 14.73
CA THR A 237 -4.71 5.55 16.11
C THR A 237 -4.02 6.62 16.95
N HIS A 238 -4.57 6.89 18.14
CA HIS A 238 -3.84 7.67 19.15
C HIS A 238 -2.57 6.93 19.60
N GLY A 239 -1.67 7.62 20.30
CA GLY A 239 -0.47 6.99 20.84
C GLY A 239 -0.81 5.98 21.92
N ILE A 240 -0.55 4.72 21.65
CA ILE A 240 -0.79 3.60 22.57
C ILE A 240 0.54 3.18 23.17
N LYS A 241 0.69 3.27 24.48
CA LYS A 241 1.85 2.75 25.18
C LYS A 241 1.71 1.25 25.36
N PRO A 242 2.66 0.43 24.85
CA PRO A 242 2.62 -1.02 25.01
C PRO A 242 3.03 -1.45 26.43
N VAL A 243 2.26 -1.08 27.42
CA VAL A 243 2.53 -1.42 28.82
C VAL A 243 2.15 -2.88 29.06
N VAL A 244 3.13 -3.66 29.51
CA VAL A 244 2.93 -5.06 29.89
C VAL A 244 2.66 -5.14 31.38
N SER A 245 1.46 -5.46 31.78
CA SER A 245 1.06 -5.60 33.17
C SER A 245 -0.04 -6.67 33.30
N THR A 246 -0.25 -7.16 34.50
CA THR A 246 -1.32 -8.08 34.84
C THR A 246 -2.22 -7.48 35.93
N GLN A 247 -3.47 -7.85 35.99
CA GLN A 247 -4.49 -7.43 36.95
C GLN A 247 -4.87 -5.95 36.87
N LEU A 248 -3.91 -5.03 36.89
CA LEU A 248 -4.13 -3.59 36.79
C LEU A 248 -3.60 -3.07 35.45
N LEU A 249 -4.39 -2.27 34.76
CA LEU A 249 -3.96 -1.61 33.53
C LEU A 249 -3.34 -0.25 33.88
N LEU A 250 -2.09 -0.05 33.46
CA LEU A 250 -1.30 1.12 33.79
C LEU A 250 -1.18 2.07 32.59
N ASN A 251 -1.23 3.37 32.88
CA ASN A 251 -0.94 4.45 31.92
C ASN A 251 -1.79 4.38 30.62
N GLY A 252 -2.98 3.81 30.70
CA GLY A 252 -3.90 3.72 29.58
C GLY A 252 -4.84 4.93 29.47
N SER A 253 -5.81 4.84 28.59
CA SER A 253 -6.86 5.85 28.39
C SER A 253 -7.92 5.76 29.48
N LEU A 254 -8.45 6.91 29.89
CA LEU A 254 -9.51 7.03 30.87
C LEU A 254 -10.88 7.18 30.19
N ALA A 255 -11.93 6.71 30.85
CA ALA A 255 -13.30 6.97 30.44
C ALA A 255 -13.67 8.43 30.65
N LYS A 256 -14.42 9.02 29.73
CA LYS A 256 -14.76 10.46 29.77
C LYS A 256 -15.92 10.81 30.74
N GLU A 257 -16.96 9.98 30.78
CA GLU A 257 -18.18 10.27 31.52
C GLU A 257 -18.32 9.45 32.81
N ASP A 258 -18.20 8.14 32.71
CA ASP A 258 -18.38 7.20 33.81
C ASP A 258 -17.52 5.96 33.58
N ILE A 259 -17.35 5.13 34.59
CA ILE A 259 -16.67 3.85 34.49
C ILE A 259 -17.38 2.96 33.47
N VAL A 260 -16.63 2.38 32.56
CA VAL A 260 -17.14 1.48 31.54
C VAL A 260 -16.67 0.06 31.80
N ILE A 261 -17.60 -0.88 31.75
CA ILE A 261 -17.34 -2.30 31.92
C ILE A 261 -17.54 -2.99 30.57
N ARG A 262 -16.52 -3.71 30.14
CA ARG A 262 -16.52 -4.41 28.85
C ARG A 262 -16.27 -5.88 29.04
N SER A 263 -17.11 -6.71 28.44
CA SER A 263 -16.92 -8.17 28.38
C SER A 263 -17.56 -8.70 27.11
N GLU A 264 -17.03 -9.77 26.58
CA GLU A 264 -17.64 -10.45 25.43
C GLU A 264 -19.05 -10.95 25.76
N LYS A 265 -19.18 -11.51 26.97
CA LYS A 265 -20.47 -11.99 27.52
C LYS A 265 -20.41 -11.99 29.04
N LEU A 266 -21.09 -11.06 29.69
CA LEU A 266 -21.09 -10.94 31.17
C LEU A 266 -21.71 -12.15 31.88
N THR A 267 -22.61 -12.89 31.22
CA THR A 267 -23.23 -14.09 31.77
C THR A 267 -22.30 -15.31 31.76
N ASP A 268 -21.23 -15.25 30.97
CA ASP A 268 -20.21 -16.29 30.91
C ASP A 268 -19.06 -15.95 31.85
N ASN A 269 -18.84 -16.72 32.88
CA ASN A 269 -17.79 -16.53 33.86
C ASN A 269 -16.38 -16.83 33.32
N ALA A 270 -16.27 -17.51 32.17
CA ALA A 270 -14.99 -17.76 31.49
C ALA A 270 -14.45 -16.54 30.78
N LYS A 271 -15.30 -15.55 30.49
CA LYS A 271 -14.91 -14.33 29.77
C LYS A 271 -14.37 -13.26 30.72
N ILE A 272 -13.25 -12.68 30.33
CA ILE A 272 -12.64 -11.61 31.09
C ILE A 272 -13.50 -10.35 31.08
N ILE A 273 -13.45 -9.61 32.17
CA ILE A 273 -14.13 -8.32 32.31
C ILE A 273 -13.04 -7.24 32.35
N ILE A 274 -13.11 -6.31 31.42
CA ILE A 274 -12.21 -5.16 31.34
C ILE A 274 -12.97 -3.96 31.89
N VAL A 275 -12.42 -3.34 32.92
CA VAL A 275 -12.98 -2.14 33.55
C VAL A 275 -12.11 -0.95 33.17
N GLN A 276 -12.71 0.07 32.60
CA GLN A 276 -12.05 1.34 32.31
C GLN A 276 -12.47 2.38 33.34
N LEU A 277 -11.51 2.94 34.06
CA LEU A 277 -11.74 3.93 35.09
C LEU A 277 -11.95 5.33 34.50
N GLN A 278 -12.72 6.14 35.20
CA GLN A 278 -12.91 7.57 34.89
C GLN A 278 -11.78 8.44 35.45
N GLN A 279 -11.30 8.11 36.60
CA GLN A 279 -10.21 8.83 37.29
C GLN A 279 -9.06 7.89 37.54
N PRO A 280 -7.83 8.34 37.29
CA PRO A 280 -6.67 7.50 37.55
C PRO A 280 -6.41 7.36 39.03
N VAL A 281 -5.91 6.22 39.44
CA VAL A 281 -5.40 6.00 40.80
C VAL A 281 -3.86 5.90 40.71
N GLU A 282 -3.18 6.82 41.39
CA GLU A 282 -1.70 6.83 41.36
C GLU A 282 -1.17 5.64 42.18
N ILE A 283 -0.22 4.93 41.59
CA ILE A 283 0.57 3.88 42.22
C ILE A 283 2.04 4.24 42.17
N VAL A 284 2.68 4.25 43.33
CA VAL A 284 4.11 4.54 43.44
C VAL A 284 4.82 3.28 43.92
N CYS A 285 5.68 2.73 43.10
CA CYS A 285 6.42 1.50 43.39
C CYS A 285 7.90 1.80 43.56
N THR A 286 8.49 1.24 44.58
CA THR A 286 9.87 1.50 44.98
C THR A 286 10.60 0.21 45.25
N ARG A 287 11.80 0.11 44.74
CA ARG A 287 12.83 -0.82 45.19
C ARG A 287 13.87 -0.03 45.98
N PRO A 288 13.80 -0.03 47.30
CA PRO A 288 14.60 0.88 48.12
C PRO A 288 16.07 0.46 48.29
N ASN A 289 16.45 -0.73 47.78
CA ASN A 289 17.81 -1.23 47.87
C ASN A 289 18.76 -0.45 46.95
N ASN A 290 19.95 -0.14 47.47
CA ASN A 290 21.01 0.44 46.67
C ASN A 290 21.79 -0.67 45.93
N ASN A 291 21.20 -1.15 44.85
CA ASN A 291 21.81 -2.19 44.05
C ASN A 291 22.96 -1.64 43.22
N THR A 292 24.00 -2.47 43.10
CA THR A 292 25.07 -2.25 42.14
C THR A 292 25.06 -3.37 41.12
N ARG A 293 25.68 -3.10 39.98
CA ARG A 293 25.79 -4.07 38.91
C ARG A 293 27.27 -4.52 38.86
N LYS A 294 27.49 -5.79 39.14
CA LYS A 294 28.79 -6.45 39.04
C LYS A 294 28.87 -7.19 37.72
N SER A 295 29.96 -6.98 36.98
CA SER A 295 30.20 -7.77 35.77
C SER A 295 30.96 -9.03 36.10
N ALA A 296 30.49 -10.18 35.70
CA ALA A 296 31.17 -11.47 35.81
C ALA A 296 31.47 -11.99 34.40
N TRP A 297 32.67 -12.46 34.21
CA TRP A 297 33.04 -13.09 32.95
C TRP A 297 32.47 -14.52 32.88
N ILE A 298 31.80 -14.87 31.78
CA ILE A 298 31.20 -16.21 31.58
C ILE A 298 31.71 -16.91 30.32
N GLY A 299 32.63 -16.30 29.61
CA GLY A 299 33.19 -16.85 28.37
C GLY A 299 33.85 -15.76 27.51
N PRO A 300 34.56 -16.13 26.44
CA PRO A 300 35.18 -15.17 25.53
C PRO A 300 34.22 -14.12 24.99
N GLY A 301 34.50 -12.86 25.34
CA GLY A 301 33.64 -11.73 24.89
C GLY A 301 32.27 -11.67 25.55
N GLN A 302 31.97 -12.51 26.53
CA GLN A 302 30.67 -12.58 27.20
C GLN A 302 30.74 -12.11 28.64
N THR A 303 29.90 -11.12 28.95
CA THR A 303 29.81 -10.56 30.31
C THR A 303 28.43 -10.81 30.88
N PHE A 304 28.36 -11.39 32.06
CA PHE A 304 27.15 -11.52 32.85
C PHE A 304 27.07 -10.40 33.88
N TYR A 305 25.94 -9.75 33.96
CA TYR A 305 25.70 -8.69 34.93
C TYR A 305 24.94 -9.25 36.12
N ALA A 306 25.62 -9.36 37.24
CA ALA A 306 25.06 -9.84 38.49
C ALA A 306 24.67 -8.69 39.41
N THR A 307 23.71 -8.96 40.26
CA THR A 307 23.29 -8.03 41.31
C THR A 307 24.30 -8.08 42.48
N ASP A 308 24.63 -6.93 42.99
CA ASP A 308 25.29 -6.77 44.30
C ASP A 308 24.58 -5.66 45.06
N ILE A 309 24.47 -5.76 46.36
CA ILE A 309 23.72 -4.81 47.18
C ILE A 309 24.64 -4.17 48.19
N ILE A 310 24.61 -2.85 48.26
CA ILE A 310 25.34 -2.08 49.28
C ILE A 310 24.32 -1.66 50.35
N GLY A 311 24.59 -2.07 51.60
CA GLY A 311 23.76 -1.77 52.75
C GLY A 311 22.67 -2.80 53.00
N ASP A 312 21.59 -2.39 53.67
CA ASP A 312 20.51 -3.28 54.10
C ASP A 312 19.58 -3.67 52.97
N ILE A 313 19.10 -4.92 52.98
CA ILE A 313 18.07 -5.41 52.07
C ILE A 313 16.71 -5.00 52.60
N ARG A 314 16.00 -4.18 51.83
CA ARG A 314 14.63 -3.76 52.11
C ARG A 314 13.70 -4.29 51.02
N GLN A 315 12.48 -4.63 51.43
CA GLN A 315 11.52 -5.17 50.50
C GLN A 315 10.98 -4.11 49.52
N ALA A 316 10.89 -4.46 48.25
CA ALA A 316 10.21 -3.65 47.28
C ALA A 316 8.70 -3.57 47.59
N HIS A 317 8.13 -2.44 47.39
CA HIS A 317 6.70 -2.19 47.71
C HIS A 317 6.07 -1.17 46.78
N CYS A 318 4.76 -1.20 46.75
CA CYS A 318 3.98 -0.21 46.05
C CYS A 318 3.01 0.46 47.01
N ASN A 319 2.88 1.77 46.94
CA ASN A 319 1.99 2.57 47.75
C ASN A 319 0.86 3.14 46.93
N ILE A 320 -0.37 2.99 47.43
CA ILE A 320 -1.59 3.48 46.82
C ILE A 320 -2.39 4.26 47.89
N SER A 321 -3.00 5.36 47.50
CA SER A 321 -3.91 6.06 48.42
C SER A 321 -5.15 5.21 48.71
N GLY A 322 -5.31 4.80 49.98
CA GLY A 322 -6.45 3.95 50.38
C GLY A 322 -7.80 4.59 50.10
N GLN A 323 -7.89 5.89 50.32
CA GLN A 323 -9.14 6.65 50.07
C GLN A 323 -9.49 6.64 48.55
N HIS A 324 -8.53 6.95 47.71
CA HIS A 324 -8.77 6.96 46.27
C HIS A 324 -9.12 5.58 45.72
N TRP A 325 -8.43 4.56 46.20
CA TRP A 325 -8.69 3.18 45.78
C TRP A 325 -10.08 2.70 46.22
N ASN A 326 -10.45 2.92 47.50
CA ASN A 326 -11.73 2.51 48.04
C ASN A 326 -12.88 3.21 47.31
N ASN A 327 -12.76 4.51 47.04
CA ASN A 327 -13.74 5.26 46.26
C ASN A 327 -13.88 4.69 44.85
N THR A 328 -12.78 4.35 44.21
CA THR A 328 -12.76 3.78 42.86
C THR A 328 -13.40 2.38 42.84
N LEU A 329 -13.07 1.56 43.82
CA LEU A 329 -13.61 0.20 43.92
C LEU A 329 -15.11 0.21 44.23
N GLN A 330 -15.58 1.17 45.04
CA GLN A 330 -17.01 1.37 45.27
C GLN A 330 -17.76 1.77 43.99
N LYS A 331 -17.18 2.66 43.18
CA LYS A 331 -17.75 3.04 41.88
C LYS A 331 -17.81 1.83 40.93
N VAL A 332 -16.78 1.06 40.88
CA VAL A 332 -16.74 -0.21 40.09
C VAL A 332 -17.79 -1.18 40.59
N GLY A 333 -17.90 -1.38 41.89
CA GLY A 333 -18.91 -2.26 42.49
C GLY A 333 -20.33 -1.81 42.18
N LYS A 334 -20.59 -0.50 42.29
CA LYS A 334 -21.88 0.07 41.89
C LYS A 334 -22.23 -0.16 40.41
N LYS A 335 -21.24 0.00 39.53
CA LYS A 335 -21.43 -0.23 38.11
C LYS A 335 -21.70 -1.72 37.81
N LEU A 336 -20.98 -2.63 38.48
CA LEU A 336 -21.18 -4.07 38.36
C LEU A 336 -22.57 -4.49 38.89
N ALA A 337 -23.01 -3.91 40.01
CA ALA A 337 -24.35 -4.14 40.56
C ALA A 337 -25.48 -3.78 39.59
N GLY A 338 -25.26 -2.80 38.70
CA GLY A 338 -26.20 -2.44 37.63
C GLY A 338 -26.33 -3.57 36.58
N HIS A 339 -25.31 -4.39 36.39
CA HIS A 339 -25.34 -5.54 35.50
C HIS A 339 -25.84 -6.85 36.21
N PHE A 340 -25.73 -6.91 37.50
CA PHE A 340 -26.18 -8.05 38.33
C PHE A 340 -27.19 -7.58 39.37
N PRO A 341 -28.45 -7.37 38.95
CA PRO A 341 -29.46 -6.82 39.84
C PRO A 341 -29.73 -7.74 41.04
N ASN A 342 -29.90 -7.14 42.19
CA ASN A 342 -30.20 -7.84 43.46
C ASN A 342 -29.12 -8.77 43.98
N LYS A 343 -27.88 -8.64 43.48
CA LYS A 343 -26.76 -9.41 43.98
C LYS A 343 -25.75 -8.55 44.72
N THR A 344 -25.14 -9.09 45.73
CA THR A 344 -24.04 -8.47 46.45
C THR A 344 -22.75 -8.65 45.63
N ILE A 345 -21.99 -7.59 45.46
CA ILE A 345 -20.71 -7.65 44.76
C ILE A 345 -19.56 -7.77 45.76
N GLU A 346 -18.79 -8.80 45.67
CA GLU A 346 -17.65 -9.07 46.53
C GLU A 346 -16.37 -9.14 45.70
N PHE A 347 -15.34 -8.37 46.09
CA PHE A 347 -14.01 -8.45 45.52
C PHE A 347 -13.12 -9.30 46.41
N LYS A 348 -12.49 -10.32 45.83
CA LYS A 348 -11.56 -11.21 46.52
C LYS A 348 -10.22 -11.27 45.81
N PRO A 349 -9.13 -11.60 46.51
CA PRO A 349 -7.83 -11.81 45.89
C PRO A 349 -7.87 -12.94 44.85
N SER A 350 -6.85 -13.00 43.99
CA SER A 350 -6.68 -14.11 43.06
C SER A 350 -6.71 -15.47 43.77
N SER A 351 -7.36 -16.43 43.15
CA SER A 351 -7.60 -17.77 43.75
C SER A 351 -6.38 -18.68 43.73
N GLY A 352 -5.34 -18.36 42.92
CA GLY A 352 -4.15 -19.17 42.77
C GLY A 352 -3.73 -19.29 41.30
N GLY A 353 -2.64 -19.99 41.07
CA GLY A 353 -2.02 -20.13 39.76
C GLY A 353 -0.58 -19.68 39.75
N ASP A 354 -0.03 -19.38 38.59
CA ASP A 354 1.33 -18.90 38.44
C ASP A 354 1.48 -17.50 39.05
N LEU A 355 2.70 -17.16 39.46
CA LEU A 355 3.01 -15.87 40.06
C LEU A 355 2.62 -14.69 39.16
N GLU A 356 2.73 -14.84 37.88
CA GLU A 356 2.41 -13.82 36.87
C GLU A 356 0.94 -13.41 36.86
N ILE A 357 0.02 -14.34 37.17
CA ILE A 357 -1.42 -14.10 37.18
C ILE A 357 -2.01 -13.87 38.57
N THR A 358 -1.37 -14.37 39.62
CA THR A 358 -1.80 -14.21 41.02
C THR A 358 -1.39 -12.89 41.63
N THR A 359 -0.39 -12.22 41.05
CA THR A 359 0.13 -10.93 41.47
C THR A 359 0.02 -9.90 40.37
N HIS A 360 0.11 -8.64 40.74
CA HIS A 360 0.28 -7.55 39.77
C HIS A 360 1.72 -7.53 39.30
N SER A 361 1.98 -8.04 38.12
CA SER A 361 3.29 -8.02 37.49
C SER A 361 3.40 -6.84 36.53
N PHE A 362 4.51 -6.15 36.57
CA PHE A 362 4.80 -5.01 35.68
C PHE A 362 6.30 -4.77 35.62
N ASN A 363 6.70 -3.94 34.67
CA ASN A 363 8.08 -3.51 34.50
C ASN A 363 8.23 -2.07 35.00
N CYS A 364 9.23 -1.87 35.88
CA CYS A 364 9.63 -0.56 36.37
C CYS A 364 11.11 -0.31 36.02
N ARG A 365 11.37 0.54 35.03
CA ARG A 365 12.72 0.90 34.56
C ARG A 365 13.65 -0.28 34.24
N GLY A 366 13.10 -1.41 33.81
CA GLY A 366 13.85 -2.62 33.48
C GLY A 366 13.90 -3.68 34.57
N GLU A 367 13.33 -3.42 35.74
CA GLU A 367 13.12 -4.41 36.80
C GLU A 367 11.67 -4.91 36.77
N PHE A 368 11.47 -6.22 36.94
CA PHE A 368 10.16 -6.85 36.88
C PHE A 368 9.64 -7.12 38.28
N PHE A 369 8.56 -6.43 38.63
CA PHE A 369 7.93 -6.48 39.94
C PHE A 369 6.71 -7.42 39.91
N TYR A 370 6.52 -8.13 41.00
CA TYR A 370 5.40 -9.02 41.27
C TYR A 370 4.81 -8.66 42.63
N CYS A 371 3.75 -7.85 42.61
CA CYS A 371 3.19 -7.28 43.81
C CYS A 371 1.93 -8.02 44.26
N ASN A 372 1.86 -8.36 45.52
CA ASN A 372 0.69 -8.98 46.12
C ASN A 372 -0.46 -7.98 46.25
N THR A 373 -1.56 -8.23 45.55
CA THR A 373 -2.74 -7.37 45.47
C THR A 373 -3.87 -7.76 46.43
N SER A 374 -3.62 -8.68 47.35
CA SER A 374 -4.65 -9.13 48.31
C SER A 374 -5.21 -7.99 49.16
N GLY A 375 -4.42 -6.98 49.43
CA GLY A 375 -4.86 -5.75 50.14
C GLY A 375 -5.76 -4.81 49.35
N LEU A 376 -5.74 -4.94 48.02
CA LEU A 376 -6.57 -4.13 47.10
C LEU A 376 -7.95 -4.72 46.89
N PHE A 377 -8.03 -6.04 46.71
CA PHE A 377 -9.25 -6.76 46.39
C PHE A 377 -9.77 -7.52 47.59
N ASN A 378 -10.28 -6.79 48.55
CA ASN A 378 -10.92 -7.35 49.76
C ASN A 378 -11.99 -6.39 50.27
N SER A 379 -13.10 -6.33 49.54
CA SER A 379 -14.23 -5.44 49.87
C SER A 379 -15.53 -6.02 49.38
N THR A 380 -16.62 -5.63 50.04
CA THR A 380 -17.99 -6.06 49.70
C THR A 380 -18.83 -4.82 49.46
N TYR A 381 -19.62 -4.86 48.40
CA TYR A 381 -20.57 -3.82 48.03
C TYR A 381 -21.99 -4.40 48.07
N TYR A 382 -22.84 -3.76 48.87
CA TYR A 382 -24.25 -4.10 49.06
C TYR A 382 -25.14 -3.26 48.17
N PRO A 383 -26.15 -3.81 47.49
CA PRO A 383 -27.03 -3.06 46.60
C PRO A 383 -27.87 -1.99 47.31
N ASN A 384 -28.13 -2.14 48.59
CA ASN A 384 -28.93 -1.22 49.40
C ASN A 384 -28.14 -0.08 50.06
N GLY A 385 -26.89 0.09 49.74
CA GLY A 385 -26.08 1.22 50.19
C GLY A 385 -25.74 1.25 51.69
N THR A 386 -26.13 0.24 52.44
CA THR A 386 -25.85 0.14 53.89
C THR A 386 -24.58 -0.69 54.07
N ASN A 387 -23.54 0.03 54.54
CA ASN A 387 -22.28 -0.52 55.04
C ASN A 387 -21.34 -1.16 54.01
N SER A 388 -20.65 -0.30 53.28
CA SER A 388 -19.31 -0.69 52.88
C SER A 388 -18.43 -0.84 54.13
N THR A 389 -17.97 -2.03 54.47
CA THR A 389 -17.00 -2.24 55.54
C THR A 389 -15.60 -1.79 55.15
N SER A 390 -15.50 -0.71 54.39
CA SER A 390 -14.23 -0.02 54.24
C SER A 390 -14.09 0.95 55.42
N LYS A 391 -13.35 0.57 56.47
CA LYS A 391 -12.91 1.47 57.49
C LYS A 391 -12.23 2.66 56.82
N GLY A 392 -12.92 3.80 56.78
CA GLY A 392 -12.42 5.05 56.30
C GLY A 392 -11.20 5.50 57.10
N THR A 393 -10.06 5.09 56.67
CA THR A 393 -8.80 5.61 57.17
C THR A 393 -8.05 6.16 55.98
N ASN A 394 -7.57 7.39 56.11
CA ASN A 394 -6.60 8.02 55.21
C ASN A 394 -5.27 7.24 55.23
N VAL A 395 -5.35 5.91 55.19
CA VAL A 395 -4.19 5.01 55.28
C VAL A 395 -3.74 4.68 53.88
N THR A 396 -2.46 4.84 53.62
CA THR A 396 -1.79 4.37 52.43
C THR A 396 -1.80 2.83 52.41
N ILE A 397 -2.29 2.23 51.35
CA ILE A 397 -2.21 0.79 51.12
C ILE A 397 -0.81 0.49 50.57
N THR A 398 -0.08 -0.35 51.32
CA THR A 398 1.24 -0.80 50.90
C THR A 398 1.16 -2.24 50.42
N LEU A 399 1.52 -2.46 49.15
CA LEU A 399 1.62 -3.79 48.54
C LEU A 399 3.06 -4.29 48.63
N GLN A 400 3.24 -5.48 49.15
CA GLN A 400 4.55 -6.12 49.16
C GLN A 400 4.88 -6.68 47.80
N CYS A 401 6.05 -6.36 47.26
CA CYS A 401 6.47 -6.77 45.92
C CYS A 401 7.70 -7.67 46.01
N ARG A 402 7.75 -8.64 45.11
CA ARG A 402 8.92 -9.49 44.87
C ARG A 402 9.49 -9.13 43.51
N ILE A 403 10.79 -9.28 43.35
CA ILE A 403 11.49 -9.00 42.10
C ILE A 403 11.99 -10.32 41.52
N LYS A 404 11.80 -10.48 40.21
CA LYS A 404 12.28 -11.62 39.45
C LYS A 404 13.13 -11.15 38.31
N GLN A 405 14.27 -11.76 38.08
CA GLN A 405 15.16 -11.43 36.97
C GLN A 405 15.06 -12.39 35.80
N ILE A 406 14.75 -13.66 36.02
CA ILE A 406 14.52 -14.64 34.96
C ILE A 406 13.03 -14.70 34.65
N ILE A 407 12.66 -14.27 33.45
CA ILE A 407 11.28 -14.03 33.05
C ILE A 407 10.97 -14.79 31.78
N ASN A 408 9.87 -15.54 31.79
CA ASN A 408 9.25 -16.09 30.60
C ASN A 408 8.16 -15.15 30.12
N MET A 409 8.51 -14.22 29.22
CA MET A 409 7.53 -13.34 28.65
C MET A 409 6.62 -14.09 27.69
N TRP A 410 5.35 -13.69 27.64
CA TRP A 410 4.36 -14.22 26.71
C TRP A 410 4.04 -15.70 26.89
N GLN A 411 4.41 -16.31 28.02
CA GLN A 411 4.28 -17.76 28.26
C GLN A 411 4.92 -18.61 27.14
N GLY A 412 5.96 -18.05 26.49
CA GLY A 412 6.67 -18.73 25.41
C GLY A 412 7.45 -19.94 25.91
N ILE A 413 7.30 -21.08 25.23
CA ILE A 413 8.06 -22.29 25.53
C ILE A 413 9.44 -22.18 24.88
N GLY A 414 10.49 -22.48 25.65
CA GLY A 414 11.86 -22.61 25.14
C GLY A 414 12.73 -21.37 25.18
N GLN A 415 12.22 -20.22 25.62
CA GLN A 415 13.00 -19.00 25.77
C GLN A 415 12.67 -18.29 27.07
N ALA A 416 13.71 -17.87 27.77
CA ALA A 416 13.63 -17.03 28.97
C ALA A 416 14.57 -15.86 28.85
N MET A 417 14.22 -14.75 29.47
CA MET A 417 15.04 -13.55 29.52
C MET A 417 15.58 -13.33 30.95
N TYR A 418 16.84 -13.01 31.07
CA TYR A 418 17.43 -12.48 32.30
C TYR A 418 17.50 -10.96 32.22
N ALA A 419 16.80 -10.26 33.11
CA ALA A 419 16.87 -8.81 33.19
C ALA A 419 18.10 -8.38 34.02
N PRO A 420 19.06 -7.65 33.43
CA PRO A 420 20.23 -7.17 34.17
C PRO A 420 19.82 -6.24 35.32
N PRO A 421 20.51 -6.25 36.44
CA PRO A 421 20.16 -5.37 37.55
C PRO A 421 20.39 -3.90 37.19
N ILE A 422 19.53 -3.04 37.71
CA ILE A 422 19.65 -1.59 37.58
C ILE A 422 20.33 -1.02 38.82
N LYS A 423 21.28 -0.12 38.61
CA LYS A 423 22.02 0.52 39.70
C LYS A 423 21.17 1.48 40.54
N GLY A 424 21.42 1.52 41.82
CA GLY A 424 20.77 2.44 42.76
C GLY A 424 19.38 2.00 43.19
N ASN A 425 18.64 2.89 43.82
CA ASN A 425 17.25 2.72 44.16
C ASN A 425 16.36 3.09 42.93
N ILE A 426 15.27 2.43 42.82
CA ILE A 426 14.33 2.67 41.72
C ILE A 426 12.97 3.05 42.29
N THR A 427 12.40 4.11 41.75
CA THR A 427 11.02 4.51 42.05
C THR A 427 10.33 4.85 40.73
N CYS A 428 9.15 4.28 40.49
CA CYS A 428 8.29 4.62 39.36
C CYS A 428 6.88 4.98 39.84
N LYS A 429 6.34 5.99 39.18
CA LYS A 429 4.96 6.44 39.34
C LYS A 429 4.18 6.03 38.12
N SER A 430 3.06 5.40 38.32
CA SER A 430 2.14 5.00 37.27
C SER A 430 0.71 5.30 37.69
N ASN A 431 -0.17 5.42 36.71
CA ASN A 431 -1.59 5.63 36.92
C ASN A 431 -2.36 4.36 36.61
N ILE A 432 -3.10 3.85 37.56
CA ILE A 432 -4.04 2.75 37.30
C ILE A 432 -5.24 3.32 36.55
N THR A 433 -5.45 2.87 35.33
CA THR A 433 -6.51 3.37 34.45
C THR A 433 -7.57 2.33 34.14
N GLY A 434 -7.31 1.08 34.50
CA GLY A 434 -8.23 -0.02 34.28
C GLY A 434 -7.95 -1.24 35.14
N LEU A 435 -8.90 -2.15 35.16
CA LEU A 435 -8.82 -3.40 35.88
C LEU A 435 -9.18 -4.56 34.95
N LEU A 436 -8.53 -5.69 35.15
CA LEU A 436 -8.90 -6.96 34.54
C LEU A 436 -9.51 -7.85 35.62
N LEU A 437 -10.78 -8.21 35.47
CA LEU A 437 -11.53 -8.97 36.45
C LEU A 437 -12.04 -10.27 35.85
N THR A 438 -12.14 -11.28 36.68
CA THR A 438 -12.82 -12.55 36.38
C THR A 438 -13.91 -12.77 37.43
N ARG A 439 -15.04 -13.38 36.99
CA ARG A 439 -16.14 -13.71 37.90
C ARG A 439 -16.07 -15.18 38.25
N ASP A 440 -16.30 -15.49 39.52
CA ASP A 440 -16.41 -16.88 39.94
C ASP A 440 -17.71 -17.51 39.40
N GLY A 441 -17.62 -18.71 38.88
CA GLY A 441 -18.75 -19.52 38.40
C GLY A 441 -19.31 -20.41 39.52
N GLY A 442 -20.36 -21.12 39.16
CA GLY A 442 -21.04 -22.08 40.06
C GLY A 442 -22.41 -21.59 40.53
N GLU A 443 -23.18 -22.47 41.12
CA GLU A 443 -24.48 -22.11 41.71
C GLU A 443 -24.25 -21.39 43.04
N ASN A 444 -24.26 -20.03 42.98
CA ASN A 444 -24.23 -19.22 44.19
C ASN A 444 -25.61 -19.18 44.85
N THR A 445 -25.80 -20.01 45.84
CA THR A 445 -27.03 -20.05 46.67
C THR A 445 -27.23 -18.80 47.51
N ASN A 446 -26.21 -17.91 47.67
CA ASN A 446 -26.23 -16.81 48.61
C ASN A 446 -26.45 -15.43 47.98
N GLY A 447 -26.81 -15.35 46.69
CA GLY A 447 -27.06 -14.07 46.06
C GLY A 447 -25.84 -13.14 45.97
N THR A 448 -24.62 -13.68 46.00
CA THR A 448 -23.34 -12.92 45.93
C THR A 448 -22.60 -13.28 44.64
N GLU A 449 -22.09 -12.26 43.96
CA GLU A 449 -21.15 -12.41 42.84
C GLU A 449 -19.73 -12.04 43.29
N ILE A 450 -18.78 -12.94 43.05
CA ILE A 450 -17.39 -12.77 43.45
C ILE A 450 -16.55 -12.38 42.22
N PHE A 451 -15.81 -11.28 42.35
CA PHE A 451 -14.89 -10.81 41.32
C PHE A 451 -13.46 -10.89 41.82
N ARG A 452 -12.59 -11.48 41.01
CA ARG A 452 -11.17 -11.62 41.31
C ARG A 452 -10.36 -10.97 40.23
N PRO A 453 -9.18 -10.37 40.58
CA PRO A 453 -8.27 -9.87 39.56
C PRO A 453 -7.79 -11.01 38.67
N GLY A 454 -7.74 -10.74 37.38
CA GLY A 454 -7.32 -11.68 36.36
C GLY A 454 -6.22 -11.08 35.48
N GLY A 455 -5.93 -11.75 34.40
CA GLY A 455 -4.92 -11.33 33.42
C GLY A 455 -4.13 -12.52 32.91
N GLY A 456 -2.97 -12.23 32.34
CA GLY A 456 -2.07 -13.26 31.77
C GLY A 456 -2.05 -13.24 30.24
N ASP A 457 -3.20 -13.07 29.60
CA ASP A 457 -3.24 -12.81 28.15
C ASP A 457 -3.06 -11.32 27.88
N MET A 458 -1.92 -10.95 27.33
CA MET A 458 -1.60 -9.53 27.02
C MET A 458 -2.49 -8.92 25.95
N ARG A 459 -3.19 -9.74 25.17
CA ARG A 459 -4.17 -9.24 24.20
C ARG A 459 -5.29 -8.44 24.86
N ASP A 460 -5.66 -8.79 26.08
CA ASP A 460 -6.68 -8.05 26.84
C ASP A 460 -6.20 -6.63 27.19
N ASN A 461 -4.91 -6.47 27.46
CA ASN A 461 -4.31 -5.16 27.66
C ASN A 461 -4.42 -4.31 26.39
N TRP A 462 -4.19 -4.92 25.22
CA TRP A 462 -4.29 -4.22 23.95
C TRP A 462 -5.75 -3.93 23.57
N ARG A 463 -6.67 -4.81 23.90
CA ARG A 463 -8.12 -4.58 23.71
C ARG A 463 -8.62 -3.38 24.48
N SER A 464 -8.07 -3.13 25.65
CA SER A 464 -8.46 -1.96 26.46
C SER A 464 -8.19 -0.61 25.79
N GLU A 465 -7.26 -0.58 24.83
CA GLU A 465 -6.91 0.64 24.07
C GLU A 465 -7.48 0.61 22.64
N LEU A 466 -7.53 -0.57 21.99
CA LEU A 466 -7.96 -0.73 20.62
C LEU A 466 -9.47 -0.96 20.45
N TYR A 467 -10.25 -0.92 21.51
CA TYR A 467 -11.69 -1.23 21.49
C TYR A 467 -12.51 -0.32 20.57
N LYS A 468 -12.07 0.92 20.41
CA LYS A 468 -12.77 1.97 19.64
C LYS A 468 -12.38 2.00 18.15
N TYR A 469 -11.43 1.19 17.71
CA TYR A 469 -10.94 1.22 16.35
C TYR A 469 -11.38 -0.01 15.55
N LYS A 470 -11.60 0.22 14.26
CA LYS A 470 -11.91 -0.82 13.30
C LYS A 470 -11.21 -0.52 11.99
N VAL A 471 -10.50 -1.49 11.43
CA VAL A 471 -9.88 -1.37 10.11
C VAL A 471 -10.87 -1.78 9.04
N VAL A 472 -11.02 -0.95 8.04
CA VAL A 472 -11.88 -1.20 6.88
C VAL A 472 -11.13 -1.00 5.60
N GLU A 473 -11.49 -1.78 4.61
CA GLU A 473 -11.01 -1.67 3.24
C GLU A 473 -11.95 -0.77 2.45
N ILE A 474 -11.40 0.24 1.78
CA ILE A 474 -12.18 1.09 0.90
C ILE A 474 -12.40 0.35 -0.42
N LYS A 475 -13.65 0.30 -0.85
CA LYS A 475 -14.08 -0.24 -2.15
C LYS A 475 -14.52 0.91 -3.05
N PRO A 476 -13.59 1.59 -3.72
CA PRO A 476 -13.90 2.83 -4.43
C PRO A 476 -14.68 2.62 -5.73
N LEU A 477 -14.74 1.40 -6.21
CA LEU A 477 -15.39 1.05 -7.46
C LEU A 477 -16.86 0.71 -7.21
N GLY A 478 -17.77 1.48 -7.79
CA GLY A 478 -19.20 1.27 -7.68
C GLY A 478 -19.90 1.35 -9.03
N VAL A 479 -21.00 0.67 -9.15
CA VAL A 479 -21.87 0.70 -10.35
C VAL A 479 -23.28 1.07 -9.95
N ALA A 480 -23.93 1.89 -10.74
CA ALA A 480 -25.30 2.32 -10.49
C ALA A 480 -26.04 2.57 -11.79
N PRO A 481 -27.38 2.44 -11.84
CA PRO A 481 -28.17 2.71 -13.02
C PRO A 481 -28.34 4.21 -13.23
N THR A 482 -28.12 4.65 -14.46
CA THR A 482 -28.40 6.02 -14.92
C THR A 482 -29.05 6.00 -16.30
N THR A 483 -29.64 7.13 -16.70
CA THR A 483 -30.19 7.31 -18.05
C THR A 483 -29.12 7.58 -19.10
N ALA A 484 -27.90 7.84 -18.70
CA ALA A 484 -26.78 8.15 -19.58
C ALA A 484 -26.22 6.88 -20.24
N LYS A 485 -26.08 6.91 -21.55
CA LYS A 485 -25.45 5.86 -22.35
C LYS A 485 -24.13 6.36 -22.92
N ARG A 486 -23.13 5.50 -23.05
CA ARG A 486 -21.84 5.83 -23.70
C ARG A 486 -22.06 6.22 -25.16
N ARG A 487 -21.48 7.34 -25.56
CA ARG A 487 -21.50 7.81 -26.96
C ARG A 487 -20.24 7.32 -27.68
N VAL A 488 -20.38 7.04 -28.98
CA VAL A 488 -19.23 6.59 -29.81
C VAL A 488 -18.15 7.67 -29.95
N VAL A 489 -18.54 8.95 -29.88
CA VAL A 489 -17.63 10.11 -29.92
C VAL A 489 -17.93 10.96 -28.69
N GLU A 490 -17.05 10.89 -27.67
CA GLU A 490 -17.11 11.80 -26.53
C GLU A 490 -16.45 13.13 -26.90
N ARG A 491 -17.24 14.19 -27.00
CA ARG A 491 -16.73 15.54 -26.88
C ARG A 491 -16.42 15.76 -25.39
N GLU A 492 -15.16 15.99 -25.07
CA GLU A 492 -14.77 16.43 -23.73
C GLU A 492 -15.51 17.72 -23.37
N LYS A 493 -16.59 17.58 -22.64
CA LYS A 493 -17.16 18.70 -21.92
C LYS A 493 -16.33 18.82 -20.65
N ARG A 494 -15.47 19.83 -20.55
CA ARG A 494 -14.93 20.30 -19.28
C ARG A 494 -16.10 20.50 -18.34
N ALA A 495 -16.21 19.67 -17.32
CA ALA A 495 -17.10 19.90 -16.20
C ALA A 495 -16.65 21.21 -15.56
N VAL A 496 -17.45 22.25 -15.68
CA VAL A 496 -17.28 23.49 -14.92
C VAL A 496 -17.57 23.11 -13.49
N GLY A 497 -16.55 23.18 -12.62
CA GLY A 497 -16.66 22.89 -11.20
C GLY A 497 -17.68 23.82 -10.57
N ILE A 498 -18.84 23.30 -10.24
CA ILE A 498 -19.77 23.92 -9.29
C ILE A 498 -19.07 23.82 -7.95
N GLY A 499 -19.01 24.95 -7.21
CA GLY A 499 -18.28 25.09 -5.96
C GLY A 499 -18.41 23.87 -5.06
N ALA A 500 -17.32 23.15 -4.93
CA ALA A 500 -17.26 21.95 -4.12
C ALA A 500 -17.44 22.33 -2.66
N VAL A 501 -18.49 21.86 -2.04
CA VAL A 501 -18.55 21.74 -0.60
C VAL A 501 -17.37 20.83 -0.21
N PHE A 502 -16.42 21.37 0.54
CA PHE A 502 -15.20 20.66 0.93
C PHE A 502 -15.56 19.60 1.97
N LEU A 503 -16.00 18.43 1.51
CA LEU A 503 -16.15 17.26 2.38
C LEU A 503 -14.80 16.52 2.37
N GLY A 504 -14.31 16.18 3.57
CA GLY A 504 -13.09 15.39 3.71
C GLY A 504 -13.28 13.93 3.31
N PHE A 505 -12.24 13.14 3.43
CA PHE A 505 -12.21 11.70 3.12
C PHE A 505 -13.36 10.94 3.80
N LEU A 506 -14.17 10.21 3.04
CA LEU A 506 -15.37 9.51 3.48
C LEU A 506 -16.47 10.40 4.10
N GLY A 507 -16.35 11.70 4.06
CA GLY A 507 -17.30 12.62 4.68
C GLY A 507 -18.73 12.52 4.12
N ALA A 508 -18.89 12.08 2.88
CA ALA A 508 -20.18 11.88 2.23
C ALA A 508 -20.74 10.46 2.37
N ALA A 509 -20.14 9.58 3.19
CA ALA A 509 -20.58 8.19 3.34
C ALA A 509 -22.00 8.05 3.89
N GLY A 510 -22.44 8.96 4.74
CA GLY A 510 -23.81 9.03 5.26
C GLY A 510 -24.79 9.80 4.38
N SER A 511 -24.35 10.42 3.30
CA SER A 511 -25.16 11.18 2.37
C SER A 511 -25.81 10.28 1.33
N THR A 512 -26.85 10.79 0.66
CA THR A 512 -27.46 10.07 -0.47
C THR A 512 -26.46 9.84 -1.58
N MET A 513 -26.67 8.82 -2.42
CA MET A 513 -25.81 8.50 -3.56
C MET A 513 -25.60 9.70 -4.48
N GLY A 514 -26.67 10.46 -4.75
CA GLY A 514 -26.61 11.67 -5.59
C GLY A 514 -25.72 12.76 -5.00
N ALA A 515 -25.83 13.03 -3.70
CA ALA A 515 -25.01 14.01 -3.01
C ALA A 515 -23.54 13.53 -2.88
N ALA A 516 -23.32 12.26 -2.58
CA ALA A 516 -22.01 11.67 -2.46
C ALA A 516 -21.22 11.60 -3.78
N SER A 517 -21.91 11.53 -4.92
CA SER A 517 -21.29 11.47 -6.24
C SER A 517 -20.53 12.74 -6.62
N ILE A 518 -20.79 13.87 -5.96
CA ILE A 518 -20.07 15.13 -6.18
C ILE A 518 -18.63 15.07 -5.58
N THR A 519 -18.41 14.22 -4.58
CA THR A 519 -17.18 14.15 -3.79
C THR A 519 -16.27 12.96 -4.14
N LEU A 520 -16.49 12.31 -5.27
CA LEU A 520 -15.69 11.14 -5.72
C LEU A 520 -14.20 11.46 -5.83
N THR A 521 -13.85 12.69 -6.18
CA THR A 521 -12.46 13.15 -6.29
C THR A 521 -11.69 13.06 -5.00
N VAL A 522 -12.34 13.24 -3.85
CA VAL A 522 -11.69 13.21 -2.53
C VAL A 522 -11.15 11.82 -2.24
N GLN A 523 -11.96 10.78 -2.37
CA GLN A 523 -11.55 9.40 -2.13
C GLN A 523 -10.51 8.94 -3.16
N ALA A 524 -10.68 9.27 -4.43
CA ALA A 524 -9.74 8.93 -5.49
C ALA A 524 -8.37 9.61 -5.29
N ARG A 525 -8.35 10.89 -4.91
CA ARG A 525 -7.11 11.63 -4.60
C ARG A 525 -6.42 11.09 -3.37
N GLN A 526 -7.18 10.73 -2.33
CA GLN A 526 -6.60 10.18 -1.11
C GLN A 526 -5.88 8.85 -1.35
N LEU A 527 -6.45 7.99 -2.19
CA LEU A 527 -5.80 6.75 -2.61
C LEU A 527 -4.47 7.03 -3.34
N LEU A 528 -4.49 7.95 -4.29
CA LEU A 528 -3.30 8.30 -5.08
C LEU A 528 -2.25 9.05 -4.23
N SER A 529 -2.64 10.04 -3.44
CA SER A 529 -1.73 10.81 -2.59
C SER A 529 -1.09 9.94 -1.51
N GLY A 530 -1.84 9.00 -0.94
CA GLY A 530 -1.31 8.02 0.01
C GLY A 530 -0.21 7.16 -0.59
N ILE A 531 -0.39 6.68 -1.82
CA ILE A 531 0.61 5.90 -2.55
C ILE A 531 1.87 6.75 -2.83
N VAL A 532 1.71 7.97 -3.32
CA VAL A 532 2.83 8.88 -3.62
C VAL A 532 3.61 9.27 -2.37
N GLN A 533 2.94 9.59 -1.26
CA GLN A 533 3.59 9.89 0.02
C GLN A 533 4.36 8.70 0.57
N GLN A 534 3.80 7.49 0.49
CA GLN A 534 4.49 6.29 0.92
C GLN A 534 5.77 6.03 0.11
N GLN A 535 5.77 6.31 -1.20
CA GLN A 535 6.95 6.18 -2.04
C GLN A 535 8.03 7.22 -1.70
N SER A 536 7.67 8.47 -1.47
CA SER A 536 8.63 9.53 -1.14
C SER A 536 9.29 9.29 0.23
N ASN A 537 8.53 8.81 1.21
CA ASN A 537 9.06 8.43 2.51
C ASN A 537 9.99 7.21 2.44
N LEU A 538 9.72 6.28 1.50
CA LEU A 538 10.62 5.15 1.24
C LEU A 538 11.98 5.60 0.75
N LEU A 539 12.03 6.49 -0.23
CA LEU A 539 13.27 7.00 -0.78
C LEU A 539 14.11 7.68 0.31
N ARG A 540 13.49 8.51 1.16
CA ARG A 540 14.17 9.15 2.31
C ARG A 540 14.66 8.14 3.33
N ALA A 541 13.86 7.11 3.64
CA ALA A 541 14.25 6.06 4.57
C ALA A 541 15.38 5.19 4.03
N ILE A 542 15.40 4.88 2.73
CA ILE A 542 16.47 4.15 2.06
C ILE A 542 17.76 4.97 2.03
N GLU A 543 17.67 6.26 1.73
CA GLU A 543 18.82 7.17 1.76
C GLU A 543 19.42 7.30 3.16
N ALA A 544 18.60 7.35 4.21
CA ALA A 544 19.05 7.41 5.60
C ALA A 544 19.61 6.09 6.12
N GLN A 545 19.24 4.95 5.55
CA GLN A 545 19.59 3.61 6.03
C GLN A 545 20.59 2.86 5.15
N GLN A 546 21.28 3.49 4.23
CA GLN A 546 22.31 2.84 3.41
C GLN A 546 23.41 2.11 4.18
N HIS A 547 23.44 2.24 5.49
CA HIS A 547 24.46 1.62 6.37
C HIS A 547 23.98 0.45 7.24
N MET A 548 22.69 0.18 7.39
CA MET A 548 22.20 -0.96 8.17
C MET A 548 20.85 -1.48 7.67
N LEU A 549 20.88 -2.33 6.67
CA LEU A 549 19.76 -3.17 6.27
C LEU A 549 19.58 -4.37 7.23
N GLN A 550 19.36 -4.10 8.49
CA GLN A 550 18.63 -5.04 9.32
C GLN A 550 17.16 -4.80 9.03
N LEU A 551 16.55 -5.75 8.32
CA LEU A 551 15.11 -5.79 8.11
C LEU A 551 14.46 -5.96 9.49
N THR A 552 14.11 -4.84 10.11
CA THR A 552 13.36 -4.83 11.36
C THR A 552 11.93 -5.30 11.11
N VAL A 553 11.24 -5.78 12.13
CA VAL A 553 9.82 -6.17 12.06
C VAL A 553 8.98 -5.05 11.44
N TRP A 554 9.18 -3.81 11.90
CA TRP A 554 8.46 -2.64 11.37
C TRP A 554 8.84 -2.30 9.93
N GLY A 555 10.10 -2.48 9.55
CA GLY A 555 10.56 -2.26 8.18
C GLY A 555 9.90 -3.22 7.18
N ILE A 556 9.82 -4.51 7.52
CA ILE A 556 9.13 -5.52 6.72
C ILE A 556 7.64 -5.19 6.60
N LYS A 557 6.99 -4.82 7.70
CA LYS A 557 5.57 -4.41 7.71
C LYS A 557 5.30 -3.20 6.82
N GLN A 558 6.16 -2.19 6.86
CA GLN A 558 6.05 -1.01 5.98
C GLN A 558 6.16 -1.37 4.49
N LEU A 559 7.11 -2.25 4.13
CA LEU A 559 7.26 -2.70 2.75
C LEU A 559 6.03 -3.48 2.26
N GLN A 560 5.51 -4.38 3.08
CA GLN A 560 4.30 -5.13 2.77
C GLN A 560 3.09 -4.22 2.53
N THR A 561 2.88 -3.22 3.37
CA THR A 561 1.76 -2.27 3.23
C THR A 561 1.85 -1.45 1.95
N ARG A 562 3.05 -1.03 1.56
CA ARG A 562 3.29 -0.25 0.34
C ARG A 562 3.02 -1.06 -0.92
N VAL A 563 3.54 -2.28 -0.98
CA VAL A 563 3.29 -3.19 -2.11
C VAL A 563 1.81 -3.48 -2.25
N LEU A 564 1.12 -3.76 -1.14
CA LEU A 564 -0.31 -4.02 -1.13
C LEU A 564 -1.13 -2.83 -1.64
N ALA A 565 -0.78 -1.62 -1.25
CA ALA A 565 -1.46 -0.40 -1.70
C ALA A 565 -1.32 -0.19 -3.21
N ILE A 566 -0.12 -0.39 -3.75
CA ILE A 566 0.15 -0.27 -5.19
C ILE A 566 -0.60 -1.37 -5.97
N GLU A 567 -0.56 -2.60 -5.49
CA GLU A 567 -1.23 -3.73 -6.12
C GLU A 567 -2.74 -3.50 -6.24
N ARG A 568 -3.38 -3.04 -5.18
CA ARG A 568 -4.81 -2.73 -5.19
C ARG A 568 -5.17 -1.61 -6.16
N TYR A 569 -4.40 -0.52 -6.12
CA TYR A 569 -4.61 0.59 -7.04
C TYR A 569 -4.48 0.16 -8.50
N LEU A 570 -3.44 -0.60 -8.82
CA LEU A 570 -3.22 -1.11 -10.17
C LEU A 570 -4.33 -2.08 -10.61
N LYS A 571 -4.83 -2.91 -9.72
CA LYS A 571 -5.95 -3.81 -10.00
C LYS A 571 -7.22 -3.02 -10.35
N ASP A 572 -7.55 -1.98 -9.57
CA ASP A 572 -8.70 -1.12 -9.86
C ASP A 572 -8.53 -0.38 -11.19
N GLN A 573 -7.34 0.16 -11.46
CA GLN A 573 -7.05 0.84 -12.73
C GLN A 573 -7.09 -0.13 -13.92
N GLN A 574 -6.66 -1.37 -13.73
CA GLN A 574 -6.76 -2.41 -14.75
C GLN A 574 -8.21 -2.71 -15.11
N LEU A 575 -9.08 -2.89 -14.12
CA LEU A 575 -10.52 -3.09 -14.35
C LEU A 575 -11.15 -1.91 -15.10
N LEU A 576 -10.86 -0.69 -14.69
CA LEU A 576 -11.32 0.52 -15.37
C LEU A 576 -10.78 0.60 -16.81
N GLY A 577 -9.55 0.19 -17.05
CA GLY A 577 -8.94 0.09 -18.37
C GLY A 577 -9.65 -0.92 -19.27
N ILE A 578 -9.95 -2.11 -18.75
CA ILE A 578 -10.67 -3.17 -19.47
C ILE A 578 -12.07 -2.70 -19.87
N TRP A 579 -12.71 -1.86 -19.06
CA TRP A 579 -14.06 -1.33 -19.36
C TRP A 579 -14.04 -0.05 -20.20
N GLY A 580 -12.87 0.42 -20.62
CA GLY A 580 -12.73 1.68 -21.37
C GLY A 580 -13.04 2.93 -20.53
N CYS A 581 -12.84 2.84 -19.21
CA CYS A 581 -13.09 3.89 -18.23
C CYS A 581 -11.81 4.48 -17.63
N SER A 582 -10.66 4.25 -18.24
CA SER A 582 -9.38 4.72 -17.73
C SER A 582 -9.35 6.24 -17.54
N GLY A 583 -8.91 6.68 -16.35
CA GLY A 583 -8.79 8.10 -16.02
C GLY A 583 -10.12 8.85 -15.78
N LYS A 584 -11.26 8.16 -15.77
CA LYS A 584 -12.57 8.74 -15.52
C LYS A 584 -13.05 8.38 -14.12
N LEU A 585 -13.64 9.35 -13.41
CA LEU A 585 -14.29 9.12 -12.11
C LEU A 585 -15.73 8.62 -12.31
N ILE A 586 -16.41 9.13 -13.32
CA ILE A 586 -17.75 8.70 -13.73
C ILE A 586 -17.67 8.28 -15.18
N CYS A 587 -18.02 7.04 -15.47
CA CYS A 587 -17.92 6.46 -16.79
C CYS A 587 -19.25 5.82 -17.18
N THR A 588 -19.87 6.35 -18.23
CA THR A 588 -21.06 5.75 -18.82
C THR A 588 -20.68 4.53 -19.64
N THR A 589 -21.57 3.55 -19.72
CA THR A 589 -21.35 2.31 -20.47
C THR A 589 -22.52 1.99 -21.40
N ASN A 590 -22.37 0.96 -22.21
CA ASN A 590 -23.41 0.46 -23.13
C ASN A 590 -24.14 -0.78 -22.58
N VAL A 591 -23.88 -1.15 -21.33
CA VAL A 591 -24.55 -2.27 -20.67
C VAL A 591 -25.91 -1.82 -20.16
N PRO A 592 -27.02 -2.41 -20.60
CA PRO A 592 -28.34 -2.08 -20.09
C PRO A 592 -28.50 -2.59 -18.64
N TRP A 593 -29.19 -1.80 -17.84
CA TRP A 593 -29.50 -2.21 -16.46
C TRP A 593 -30.60 -3.28 -16.48
N ASN A 594 -30.35 -4.39 -15.80
CA ASN A 594 -31.32 -5.44 -15.66
C ASN A 594 -32.15 -5.23 -14.38
N SER A 595 -33.46 -5.19 -14.53
CA SER A 595 -34.40 -5.03 -13.40
C SER A 595 -34.32 -6.16 -12.36
N SER A 596 -33.79 -7.30 -12.73
CA SER A 596 -33.56 -8.41 -11.78
C SER A 596 -32.44 -8.10 -10.75
N TRP A 597 -31.52 -7.18 -11.05
CA TRP A 597 -30.47 -6.74 -10.12
C TRP A 597 -31.02 -5.81 -9.06
N SER A 598 -31.83 -4.86 -9.46
CA SER A 598 -32.63 -3.98 -8.60
C SER A 598 -33.76 -3.39 -9.43
N ASN A 599 -34.98 -3.47 -8.92
CA ASN A 599 -36.18 -2.91 -9.53
C ASN A 599 -36.58 -1.56 -8.91
N ARG A 600 -35.73 -0.98 -8.05
CA ARG A 600 -35.98 0.32 -7.42
C ARG A 600 -36.01 1.43 -8.47
N SER A 601 -36.83 2.44 -8.23
CA SER A 601 -36.84 3.62 -9.08
C SER A 601 -35.53 4.38 -9.02
N GLN A 602 -35.13 5.05 -10.08
CA GLN A 602 -33.93 5.88 -10.10
C GLN A 602 -33.97 6.97 -8.99
N GLY A 603 -35.15 7.55 -8.75
CA GLY A 603 -35.33 8.54 -7.68
C GLY A 603 -35.08 7.97 -6.29
N ASP A 604 -35.50 6.74 -6.03
CA ASP A 604 -35.25 6.09 -4.73
C ASP A 604 -33.77 5.74 -4.53
N ILE A 605 -33.10 5.24 -5.59
CA ILE A 605 -31.69 4.90 -5.53
C ILE A 605 -30.83 6.14 -5.23
N TRP A 606 -31.04 7.21 -6.00
CA TRP A 606 -30.20 8.41 -5.93
C TRP A 606 -30.61 9.41 -4.85
N GLY A 607 -31.85 9.40 -4.44
CA GLY A 607 -32.40 10.34 -3.45
C GLY A 607 -32.49 9.83 -2.02
N ASN A 608 -32.65 8.53 -1.81
CA ASN A 608 -32.97 7.94 -0.51
C ASN A 608 -31.96 6.92 0.02
N MET A 609 -31.02 6.46 -0.81
CA MET A 609 -30.03 5.45 -0.43
C MET A 609 -28.63 6.05 -0.33
N THR A 610 -27.85 5.49 0.55
CA THR A 610 -26.39 5.71 0.60
C THR A 610 -25.65 4.68 -0.26
N TRP A 611 -24.42 5.00 -0.66
CA TRP A 611 -23.60 4.04 -1.41
C TRP A 611 -23.36 2.73 -0.66
N MET A 612 -23.24 2.77 0.66
CA MET A 612 -23.10 1.58 1.48
C MET A 612 -24.31 0.66 1.41
N GLN A 613 -25.52 1.23 1.47
CA GLN A 613 -26.77 0.47 1.36
C GLN A 613 -26.94 -0.12 -0.05
N TRP A 614 -26.62 0.66 -1.07
CA TRP A 614 -26.66 0.22 -2.46
C TRP A 614 -25.66 -0.91 -2.73
N ASP A 615 -24.44 -0.80 -2.26
CA ASP A 615 -23.43 -1.83 -2.41
C ASP A 615 -23.87 -3.17 -1.80
N ARG A 616 -24.49 -3.15 -0.64
CA ARG A 616 -25.06 -4.36 -0.03
C ARG A 616 -26.15 -5.00 -0.86
N GLU A 617 -26.99 -4.19 -1.50
CA GLU A 617 -28.12 -4.66 -2.32
C GLU A 617 -27.63 -5.33 -3.61
N ILE A 618 -26.65 -4.76 -4.29
CA ILE A 618 -26.16 -5.28 -5.58
C ILE A 618 -24.94 -6.20 -5.48
N ASN A 619 -24.42 -6.47 -4.29
CA ASN A 619 -23.18 -7.23 -4.10
C ASN A 619 -23.18 -8.60 -4.81
N ASN A 620 -24.31 -9.30 -4.82
CA ASN A 620 -24.46 -10.61 -5.45
C ASN A 620 -24.40 -10.56 -6.98
N TYR A 621 -24.62 -9.39 -7.57
CA TYR A 621 -24.66 -9.18 -9.02
C TYR A 621 -23.40 -8.51 -9.55
N THR A 622 -22.49 -8.09 -8.69
CA THR A 622 -21.31 -7.32 -9.05
C THR A 622 -20.44 -8.05 -10.07
N ASP A 623 -20.15 -9.33 -9.85
CA ASP A 623 -19.33 -10.12 -10.77
C ASP A 623 -20.00 -10.30 -12.15
N THR A 624 -21.30 -10.46 -12.16
CA THR A 624 -22.08 -10.54 -13.41
C THR A 624 -22.02 -9.22 -14.16
N ILE A 625 -22.16 -8.09 -13.47
CA ILE A 625 -22.07 -6.75 -14.05
C ILE A 625 -20.67 -6.49 -14.60
N TYR A 626 -19.63 -6.86 -13.87
CA TYR A 626 -18.22 -6.70 -14.28
C TYR A 626 -17.91 -7.50 -15.55
N ARG A 627 -18.40 -8.74 -15.66
CA ARG A 627 -18.26 -9.55 -16.85
C ARG A 627 -18.97 -8.93 -18.05
N LEU A 628 -20.19 -8.43 -17.86
CA LEU A 628 -20.94 -7.77 -18.93
C LEU A 628 -20.27 -6.47 -19.39
N LEU A 629 -19.64 -5.73 -18.48
CA LEU A 629 -18.85 -4.54 -18.81
C LEU A 629 -17.64 -4.89 -19.68
N GLU A 630 -16.94 -5.95 -19.36
CA GLU A 630 -15.80 -6.44 -20.13
C GLU A 630 -16.25 -6.92 -21.52
N GLU A 631 -17.28 -7.74 -21.60
CA GLU A 631 -17.83 -8.22 -22.88
C GLU A 631 -18.30 -7.07 -23.78
N SER A 632 -18.99 -6.06 -23.21
CA SER A 632 -19.44 -4.88 -23.93
C SER A 632 -18.28 -4.06 -24.47
N GLN A 633 -17.20 -3.87 -23.70
CA GLN A 633 -16.02 -3.14 -24.15
C GLN A 633 -15.27 -3.89 -25.24
N ASN A 634 -15.12 -5.20 -25.13
CA ASN A 634 -14.50 -6.04 -26.16
C ASN A 634 -15.28 -5.97 -27.47
N GLN A 635 -16.60 -5.99 -27.40
CA GLN A 635 -17.46 -5.83 -28.58
C GLN A 635 -17.35 -4.43 -29.21
N GLN A 636 -17.27 -3.39 -28.38
CA GLN A 636 -17.06 -2.02 -28.83
C GLN A 636 -15.71 -1.85 -29.53
N GLU A 637 -14.62 -2.35 -28.95
CA GLU A 637 -13.29 -2.29 -29.55
C GLU A 637 -13.24 -3.06 -30.89
N LYS A 638 -13.90 -4.20 -30.95
CA LYS A 638 -14.03 -4.95 -32.21
C LYS A 638 -14.78 -4.15 -33.27
N ASN A 639 -15.89 -3.54 -32.88
CA ASN A 639 -16.69 -2.70 -33.79
C ASN A 639 -15.91 -1.46 -34.26
N GLU A 640 -15.13 -0.82 -33.39
CA GLU A 640 -14.26 0.32 -33.73
C GLU A 640 -13.14 -0.10 -34.71
N LYS A 641 -12.50 -1.25 -34.48
CA LYS A 641 -11.51 -1.80 -35.42
C LYS A 641 -12.11 -2.12 -36.77
N ASP A 642 -13.32 -2.69 -36.79
CA ASP A 642 -14.04 -2.99 -38.01
C ASP A 642 -14.46 -1.69 -38.78
N LEU A 643 -14.86 -0.65 -38.02
CA LEU A 643 -15.18 0.67 -38.61
C LEU A 643 -13.92 1.39 -39.14
N LEU A 644 -12.80 1.33 -38.39
CA LEU A 644 -11.52 1.88 -38.86
C LEU A 644 -10.97 1.14 -40.07
N ALA A 645 -11.19 -0.17 -40.15
CA ALA A 645 -10.88 -0.95 -41.33
C ALA A 645 -11.74 -0.49 -42.54
N LEU A 646 -13.02 -0.24 -42.35
CA LEU A 646 -13.94 0.30 -43.40
C LEU A 646 -13.54 1.73 -43.80
N ASP A 647 -13.13 2.58 -42.85
CA ASP A 647 -12.66 3.94 -43.14
C ASP A 647 -11.31 3.93 -43.89
N SER A 648 -10.42 3.01 -43.58
CA SER A 648 -9.19 2.83 -44.35
C SER A 648 -9.46 2.38 -45.77
N TRP A 649 -10.47 1.53 -45.99
CA TRP A 649 -10.95 1.16 -47.34
C TRP A 649 -11.60 2.35 -48.04
N ASN A 650 -12.40 3.16 -47.36
CA ASN A 650 -12.98 4.38 -47.93
C ASN A 650 -11.95 5.42 -48.29
N ASN A 651 -10.89 5.59 -47.50
CA ASN A 651 -9.75 6.45 -47.81
C ASN A 651 -8.91 5.90 -48.98
N LEU A 652 -8.76 4.59 -49.13
CA LEU A 652 -8.16 3.93 -50.28
C LEU A 652 -9.04 4.15 -51.52
N TRP A 653 -10.36 4.03 -51.45
CA TRP A 653 -11.26 4.32 -52.53
C TRP A 653 -11.30 5.81 -52.90
N ASN A 654 -11.20 6.73 -51.96
CA ASN A 654 -11.03 8.16 -52.14
C ASN A 654 -9.67 8.52 -52.78
N TRP A 655 -8.62 7.78 -52.47
CA TRP A 655 -7.32 7.94 -53.12
C TRP A 655 -7.35 7.33 -54.54
N PHE A 656 -8.09 6.25 -54.75
CA PHE A 656 -8.42 5.64 -56.04
C PHE A 656 -9.62 6.25 -56.72
N SER A 657 -10.11 7.41 -56.29
CA SER A 657 -11.21 8.05 -57.07
C SER A 657 -10.71 8.25 -58.49
N ILE A 658 -11.22 7.42 -59.40
CA ILE A 658 -10.89 7.32 -60.83
C ILE A 658 -10.96 8.71 -61.45
N THR A 659 -11.81 9.58 -60.99
CA THR A 659 -11.94 10.96 -61.43
C THR A 659 -10.71 11.84 -61.13
N LYS A 660 -10.09 11.72 -60.00
CA LYS A 660 -8.85 12.47 -59.68
C LYS A 660 -7.64 11.88 -60.37
N TRP A 661 -7.56 10.54 -60.53
CA TRP A 661 -6.48 9.87 -61.23
C TRP A 661 -6.54 10.13 -62.73
N LEU A 662 -7.76 10.10 -63.33
CA LEU A 662 -7.98 10.51 -64.70
C LEU A 662 -7.65 11.97 -64.93
N TRP A 663 -7.87 12.86 -63.95
CA TRP A 663 -7.48 14.28 -64.06
C TRP A 663 -5.95 14.43 -64.07
N TYR A 664 -5.25 13.73 -63.22
CA TYR A 664 -3.77 13.73 -63.21
C TYR A 664 -3.17 13.11 -64.46
N ILE A 665 -3.72 12.02 -64.97
CA ILE A 665 -3.31 11.43 -66.23
C ILE A 665 -3.62 12.40 -67.39
N LYS A 666 -4.78 13.09 -67.36
CA LYS A 666 -5.13 14.09 -68.39
C LYS A 666 -4.17 15.28 -68.37
N ILE A 667 -3.76 15.75 -67.22
CA ILE A 667 -2.76 16.79 -67.09
C ILE A 667 -1.39 16.31 -67.60
N PHE A 668 -0.98 15.11 -67.21
CA PHE A 668 0.27 14.51 -67.64
C PHE A 668 0.31 14.32 -69.14
N ILE A 669 -0.76 13.81 -69.75
CA ILE A 669 -0.88 13.69 -71.23
C ILE A 669 -0.88 15.08 -71.90
N MET A 670 -1.55 16.07 -71.33
CA MET A 670 -1.50 17.42 -71.85
C MET A 670 -0.11 18.09 -71.81
N ILE A 671 0.59 17.88 -70.70
CA ILE A 671 1.95 18.42 -70.55
C ILE A 671 2.90 17.70 -71.51
N VAL A 672 2.88 16.40 -71.57
CA VAL A 672 3.69 15.59 -72.47
C VAL A 672 3.36 15.87 -73.94
N GLY A 673 2.04 15.94 -74.29
CA GLY A 673 1.57 16.27 -75.61
C GLY A 673 1.91 17.70 -76.02
N GLY A 674 1.82 18.66 -75.07
CA GLY A 674 2.25 20.02 -75.25
C GLY A 674 3.73 20.20 -75.53
N LEU A 675 4.58 19.46 -74.75
CA LEU A 675 6.02 19.46 -74.96
C LEU A 675 6.43 18.81 -76.27
N ILE A 676 5.77 17.73 -76.71
CA ILE A 676 5.96 17.07 -77.96
C ILE A 676 5.50 18.01 -79.11
N GLY A 677 4.33 18.66 -78.93
CA GLY A 677 3.80 19.67 -79.89
C GLY A 677 4.72 20.86 -80.03
N LEU A 678 5.26 21.39 -78.92
CA LEU A 678 6.23 22.49 -78.96
C LEU A 678 7.54 22.07 -79.67
N ARG A 679 7.96 20.83 -79.52
CA ARG A 679 9.17 20.31 -80.17
C ARG A 679 8.92 20.10 -81.66
N ILE A 680 7.74 19.65 -82.08
CA ILE A 680 7.37 19.55 -83.49
C ILE A 680 7.27 20.92 -84.13
N ILE A 681 6.68 21.90 -83.41
CA ILE A 681 6.62 23.29 -83.89
C ILE A 681 8.02 23.88 -84.02
N CYS A 682 8.87 23.70 -83.00
CA CYS A 682 10.27 24.12 -83.09
C CYS A 682 11.04 23.43 -84.23
N ALA A 683 10.84 22.14 -84.46
CA ALA A 683 11.43 21.39 -85.54
C ALA A 683 10.95 21.92 -86.94
N VAL A 684 9.61 22.16 -87.08
CA VAL A 684 9.05 22.73 -88.25
C VAL A 684 9.55 24.18 -88.49
N ILE A 685 9.63 25.01 -87.45
CA ILE A 685 10.18 26.35 -87.55
C ILE A 685 11.67 26.28 -87.94
N SER A 686 12.41 25.36 -87.43
CA SER A 686 13.83 25.11 -87.82
C SER A 686 13.95 24.68 -89.25
N LEU A 687 13.04 23.85 -89.69
CA LEU A 687 12.97 23.38 -91.12
C LEU A 687 12.59 24.53 -92.03
N VAL A 688 11.60 25.31 -91.66
CA VAL A 688 11.17 26.50 -92.44
C VAL A 688 12.29 27.55 -92.48
N ASN A 689 12.98 27.80 -91.37
CA ASN A 689 14.16 28.68 -91.37
C ASN A 689 15.32 28.14 -92.18
N ARG A 690 15.52 26.84 -92.23
CA ARG A 690 16.53 26.20 -93.13
C ARG A 690 16.12 26.29 -94.65
N VAL A 691 14.83 26.20 -94.92
CA VAL A 691 14.32 26.33 -96.31
C VAL A 691 14.34 27.78 -96.71
N ARG A 692 14.21 28.78 -95.81
CA ARG A 692 14.23 30.25 -96.10
C ARG A 692 15.69 30.83 -96.26
N GLN A 693 16.66 30.15 -95.71
CA GLN A 693 18.07 30.42 -95.94
C GLN A 693 18.55 29.58 -97.10
N GLY A 694 18.28 30.11 -98.32
CA GLY A 694 18.57 29.55 -99.61
C GLY A 694 19.95 28.95 -99.74
N TYR A 695 19.93 27.84 -100.43
CA TYR A 695 20.90 27.25 -101.23
C TYR A 695 22.29 27.99 -101.31
N SER A 696 23.34 27.37 -100.89
CA SER A 696 24.64 27.41 -101.61
C SER A 696 25.50 26.17 -101.26
N PRO A 697 26.21 25.65 -102.26
CA PRO A 697 26.69 24.26 -102.22
C PRO A 697 28.15 24.12 -101.75
N LEU A 698 28.44 22.95 -101.27
CA LEU A 698 29.68 22.23 -101.36
C LEU A 698 31.01 22.92 -101.07
N SER A 699 31.69 22.53 -100.09
CA SER A 699 33.07 22.01 -100.25
C SER A 699 33.54 21.13 -99.20
N PHE A 700 34.08 19.99 -99.57
CA PHE A 700 34.86 18.94 -98.89
C PHE A 700 36.15 19.61 -98.36
N GLN A 701 36.58 19.12 -97.19
CA GLN A 701 37.97 18.66 -97.04
C GLN A 701 38.09 17.89 -95.67
N THR A 702 38.53 16.65 -95.85
CA THR A 702 39.20 15.77 -94.94
C THR A 702 40.40 16.32 -94.28
N LEU A 703 40.67 15.91 -93.10
CA LEU A 703 41.95 15.25 -92.67
C LEU A 703 41.99 14.95 -91.19
N ILE A 704 42.37 13.78 -90.94
CA ILE A 704 42.84 13.00 -89.79
C ILE A 704 44.27 13.38 -89.46
N PRO A 705 45.06 13.08 -88.39
CA PRO A 705 44.77 12.31 -87.19
C PRO A 705 45.47 12.91 -85.90
N ASN A 706 45.03 12.20 -84.75
CA ASN A 706 45.76 11.81 -83.57
C ASN A 706 47.28 12.12 -83.40
N PRO A 707 47.97 12.01 -82.28
CA PRO A 707 47.58 11.60 -80.89
C PRO A 707 48.32 12.27 -79.72
N ARG A 708 48.01 11.80 -78.49
CA ARG A 708 48.84 11.77 -77.26
C ARG A 708 48.56 12.82 -76.22
N GLY A 709 48.13 12.34 -75.07
CA GLY A 709 48.24 12.95 -73.81
C GLY A 709 49.68 13.22 -73.30
N PRO A 710 49.98 13.44 -72.06
CA PRO A 710 49.07 13.50 -70.82
C PRO A 710 49.38 14.72 -69.96
N ASP A 711 48.76 14.75 -68.82
CA ASP A 711 49.17 15.41 -67.58
C ASP A 711 48.86 16.86 -67.27
N ARG A 712 48.13 16.94 -66.20
CA ARG A 712 48.33 17.83 -65.01
C ARG A 712 47.91 19.30 -65.04
N LEU A 713 47.03 19.52 -64.08
CA LEU A 713 47.03 20.60 -63.08
C LEU A 713 46.61 22.01 -63.45
N GLU A 714 45.66 22.41 -62.67
CA GLU A 714 45.53 23.77 -62.10
C GLU A 714 44.84 24.88 -62.85
N ARG A 715 43.72 25.23 -62.31
CA ARG A 715 43.27 26.47 -61.71
C ARG A 715 43.05 27.72 -62.62
N ILE A 716 41.91 28.30 -62.36
CA ILE A 716 41.58 29.70 -62.37
C ILE A 716 41.02 30.36 -63.66
N GLU A 717 39.77 30.77 -63.43
CA GLU A 717 39.18 32.09 -63.76
C GLU A 717 39.09 32.65 -65.22
N GLU A 718 37.86 32.93 -65.40
CA GLU A 718 37.31 34.16 -66.07
C GLU A 718 37.30 34.28 -67.57
N GLU A 719 36.09 34.64 -67.93
CA GLU A 719 35.68 35.54 -69.00
C GLU A 719 35.86 35.19 -70.48
N GLY A 720 34.71 35.24 -71.08
CA GLY A 720 34.54 36.04 -72.27
C GLY A 720 34.75 35.33 -73.62
N GLY A 721 33.75 35.26 -74.36
CA GLY A 721 33.93 35.43 -75.82
C GLY A 721 33.58 34.20 -76.66
N GLU A 722 32.43 34.34 -77.26
CA GLU A 722 32.08 34.07 -78.68
C GLU A 722 33.01 33.20 -79.50
N GLN A 723 32.34 32.43 -80.19
CA GLN A 723 32.43 31.94 -81.55
C GLN A 723 32.56 30.45 -81.81
N ASP A 724 31.40 29.94 -82.18
CA ASP A 724 31.18 29.46 -83.56
C ASP A 724 32.13 28.35 -84.06
N SER A 725 31.66 27.24 -84.23
CA SER A 725 31.86 26.50 -85.47
C SER A 725 30.93 25.23 -85.55
N GLY A 726 30.30 25.22 -86.71
CA GLY A 726 29.35 24.32 -87.17
C GLY A 726 29.76 22.85 -87.23
N ARG A 727 28.76 22.00 -87.01
CA ARG A 727 28.77 20.62 -87.53
C ARG A 727 27.44 20.29 -88.13
N SER A 728 27.50 20.15 -89.43
CA SER A 728 26.46 19.52 -90.28
C SER A 728 26.32 18.06 -89.94
N ILE A 729 25.15 17.65 -89.56
CA ILE A 729 24.80 16.23 -89.30
C ILE A 729 23.68 15.87 -90.22
N ARG A 730 23.91 14.74 -90.88
CA ARG A 730 22.99 14.11 -91.83
C ARG A 730 21.58 13.94 -91.35
N LEU A 731 20.64 14.31 -92.21
CA LEU A 731 19.25 14.58 -91.94
C LEU A 731 18.34 13.35 -91.63
N VAL A 732 18.87 12.08 -91.57
CA VAL A 732 18.02 10.90 -91.26
C VAL A 732 18.51 10.11 -90.09
N SER A 733 19.81 10.23 -89.65
CA SER A 733 20.26 9.62 -88.39
C SER A 733 20.19 10.55 -87.21
N GLY A 734 20.03 11.84 -87.44
CA GLY A 734 20.02 12.89 -86.36
C GLY A 734 18.73 12.93 -85.51
N PHE A 735 17.55 12.60 -86.11
CA PHE A 735 16.32 12.67 -85.38
C PHE A 735 16.16 11.53 -84.34
N LEU A 736 16.57 10.35 -84.71
CA LEU A 736 16.58 9.18 -83.80
C LEU A 736 17.66 9.31 -82.76
N ALA A 737 18.85 9.84 -83.10
CA ALA A 737 19.92 10.07 -82.09
C ALA A 737 19.55 11.13 -81.07
N VAL A 738 18.96 12.27 -81.49
CA VAL A 738 18.49 13.31 -80.55
C VAL A 738 17.33 12.83 -79.71
N ALA A 739 16.40 12.03 -80.27
CA ALA A 739 15.35 11.42 -79.49
C ALA A 739 15.87 10.38 -78.50
N TRP A 740 16.93 9.66 -78.92
CA TRP A 740 17.59 8.69 -78.02
C TRP A 740 18.39 9.35 -76.90
N ASP A 741 19.11 10.44 -77.17
CA ASP A 741 19.83 11.22 -76.14
C ASP A 741 18.88 11.89 -75.18
N ASP A 742 17.74 12.39 -75.65
CA ASP A 742 16.70 12.95 -74.79
C ASP A 742 15.99 11.87 -73.95
N LEU A 743 15.75 10.69 -74.52
CA LEU A 743 15.19 9.56 -73.80
C LEU A 743 16.15 9.03 -72.76
N ARG A 744 17.44 9.01 -73.09
CA ARG A 744 18.53 8.66 -72.20
C ARG A 744 18.66 9.66 -71.05
N SER A 745 18.62 10.96 -71.33
CA SER A 745 18.65 11.99 -70.31
C SER A 745 17.40 11.96 -69.43
N LEU A 746 16.22 11.65 -69.97
CA LEU A 746 14.99 11.50 -69.25
C LEU A 746 15.02 10.23 -68.34
N CYS A 747 15.56 9.10 -68.85
CA CYS A 747 15.80 7.90 -68.08
C CYS A 747 16.80 8.11 -66.97
N LEU A 748 17.91 8.82 -67.23
CA LEU A 748 18.89 9.16 -66.19
C LEU A 748 18.33 10.11 -65.16
N PHE A 749 17.54 11.14 -65.55
CA PHE A 749 16.86 12.02 -64.64
C PHE A 749 15.85 11.28 -63.76
N SER A 750 15.01 10.41 -64.35
CA SER A 750 14.08 9.61 -63.60
C SER A 750 14.78 8.58 -62.69
N TYR A 751 15.92 8.05 -63.11
CA TYR A 751 16.76 7.20 -62.25
C TYR A 751 17.33 7.98 -61.06
N HIS A 752 17.85 9.17 -61.26
CA HIS A 752 18.35 10.02 -60.17
C HIS A 752 17.24 10.40 -59.21
N LEU A 753 16.08 10.77 -59.73
CA LEU A 753 14.89 11.09 -58.90
C LEU A 753 14.44 9.87 -58.06
N LEU A 754 14.36 8.70 -58.65
CA LEU A 754 14.02 7.46 -58.00
C LEU A 754 15.05 7.05 -56.95
N ARG A 755 16.34 7.19 -57.28
CA ARG A 755 17.46 6.94 -56.36
C ARG A 755 17.38 7.88 -55.17
N ASP A 756 17.17 9.20 -55.38
CA ASP A 756 17.12 10.18 -54.33
C ASP A 756 15.88 9.98 -53.45
N PHE A 757 14.72 9.60 -54.03
CA PHE A 757 13.55 9.19 -53.31
C PHE A 757 13.80 7.98 -52.43
N ILE A 758 14.45 6.95 -52.95
CA ILE A 758 14.80 5.74 -52.19
C ILE A 758 15.78 6.08 -51.06
N LEU A 759 16.75 6.97 -51.30
CA LEU A 759 17.67 7.42 -50.25
C LEU A 759 16.98 8.24 -49.15
N VAL A 760 16.00 9.05 -49.48
CA VAL A 760 15.19 9.80 -48.51
C VAL A 760 14.33 8.84 -47.68
N VAL A 761 13.69 7.84 -48.32
CA VAL A 761 12.94 6.81 -47.63
C VAL A 761 13.83 5.96 -46.74
N ALA A 762 15.01 5.57 -47.20
CA ALA A 762 15.99 4.82 -46.41
C ALA A 762 16.48 5.60 -45.19
N ARG A 763 16.73 6.93 -45.30
CA ARG A 763 17.08 7.79 -44.18
C ARG A 763 15.91 7.98 -43.20
N ALA A 764 14.68 8.08 -43.69
CA ALA A 764 13.49 8.16 -42.85
C ALA A 764 13.30 6.87 -42.04
N VAL A 765 13.51 5.72 -42.66
CA VAL A 765 13.44 4.40 -42.00
C VAL A 765 14.58 4.27 -40.97
N GLU A 766 15.77 4.73 -41.30
CA GLU A 766 16.93 4.73 -40.38
C GLU A 766 16.70 5.65 -39.17
N LEU A 767 16.12 6.83 -39.38
CA LEU A 767 15.72 7.76 -38.30
C LEU A 767 14.62 7.20 -37.40
N LEU A 768 13.61 6.54 -38.00
CA LEU A 768 12.56 5.86 -37.27
C LEU A 768 13.11 4.66 -36.48
N GLY A 769 14.03 3.89 -37.08
CA GLY A 769 14.74 2.80 -36.42
C GLY A 769 15.60 3.28 -35.25
N ARG A 770 16.35 4.37 -35.39
CA ARG A 770 17.17 4.96 -34.31
C ARG A 770 16.31 5.59 -33.20
N SER A 771 15.15 6.12 -33.52
CA SER A 771 14.19 6.64 -32.54
C SER A 771 13.55 5.49 -31.74
N SER A 772 13.19 4.41 -32.42
CA SER A 772 12.66 3.18 -31.80
C SER A 772 13.69 2.48 -30.93
N LEU A 773 14.95 2.37 -31.39
CA LEU A 773 16.05 1.81 -30.61
C LEU A 773 16.37 2.64 -29.35
N ARG A 774 16.31 3.97 -29.42
CA ARG A 774 16.47 4.82 -28.23
C ARG A 774 15.33 4.68 -27.25
N GLY A 775 14.10 4.44 -27.71
CA GLY A 775 12.95 4.11 -26.88
C GLY A 775 13.10 2.76 -26.18
N ILE A 776 13.60 1.76 -26.93
CA ILE A 776 13.87 0.42 -26.42
C ILE A 776 15.06 0.42 -25.46
N GLN A 777 16.12 1.19 -25.71
CA GLN A 777 17.25 1.34 -24.79
C GLN A 777 16.83 2.01 -23.46
N ARG A 778 15.99 3.05 -23.50
CA ARG A 778 15.43 3.64 -22.25
C ARG A 778 14.50 2.70 -21.52
N GLY A 779 13.71 1.91 -22.23
CA GLY A 779 12.91 0.82 -21.67
C GLY A 779 13.78 -0.28 -21.07
N TRP A 780 14.90 -0.62 -21.70
CA TRP A 780 15.87 -1.60 -21.22
C TRP A 780 16.62 -1.11 -19.97
N GLU A 781 17.00 0.15 -19.89
CA GLU A 781 17.61 0.72 -18.69
C GLU A 781 16.65 0.80 -17.52
N THR A 782 15.38 1.13 -17.75
CA THR A 782 14.33 1.04 -16.72
C THR A 782 14.06 -0.39 -16.30
N LEU A 783 14.08 -1.35 -17.21
CA LEU A 783 13.97 -2.79 -16.92
C LEU A 783 15.19 -3.32 -16.15
N LYS A 784 16.39 -2.84 -16.48
CA LYS A 784 17.61 -3.17 -15.75
C LYS A 784 17.63 -2.56 -14.34
N TYR A 785 17.06 -1.38 -14.19
CA TYR A 785 16.86 -0.73 -12.90
C TYR A 785 15.80 -1.49 -12.04
N LEU A 786 14.71 -1.93 -12.65
CA LEU A 786 13.72 -2.81 -12.03
C LEU A 786 14.29 -4.20 -11.73
N GLY A 787 15.18 -4.71 -12.59
CA GLY A 787 15.92 -5.96 -12.37
C GLY A 787 16.91 -5.88 -11.20
N SER A 788 17.58 -4.75 -11.01
CA SER A 788 18.45 -4.52 -9.83
C SER A 788 17.66 -4.36 -8.53
N LEU A 789 16.46 -3.78 -8.60
CA LEU A 789 15.50 -3.82 -7.49
C LEU A 789 15.04 -5.26 -7.19
N GLY A 790 14.80 -6.08 -8.25
CA GLY A 790 14.45 -7.49 -8.11
C GLY A 790 15.57 -8.35 -7.51
N GLN A 791 16.83 -8.04 -7.81
CA GLN A 791 17.98 -8.71 -7.17
C GLN A 791 18.09 -8.42 -5.68
N TYR A 792 17.67 -7.24 -5.24
CA TYR A 792 17.61 -6.87 -3.82
C TYR A 792 16.54 -7.67 -3.05
N TRP A 793 15.45 -8.03 -3.73
CA TRP A 793 14.39 -8.88 -3.18
C TRP A 793 14.68 -10.38 -3.28
N GLY A 794 15.64 -10.75 -4.13
CA GLY A 794 15.93 -12.13 -4.50
C GLY A 794 16.70 -12.95 -3.48
N LEU A 795 17.14 -12.41 -2.37
CA LEU A 795 17.96 -13.14 -1.38
C LEU A 795 17.12 -14.02 -0.43
N GLU A 796 15.83 -13.76 -0.28
CA GLU A 796 14.99 -14.52 0.64
C GLU A 796 13.85 -15.34 -0.03
N LEU A 797 13.46 -14.99 -1.27
CA LEU A 797 12.48 -15.75 -2.07
C LEU A 797 13.12 -16.73 -3.07
N LYS A 798 14.35 -17.12 -2.81
CA LYS A 798 15.30 -17.70 -3.75
C LYS A 798 15.02 -19.12 -4.25
N LYS A 799 13.94 -19.79 -3.94
CA LYS A 799 13.75 -21.19 -4.38
C LYS A 799 12.56 -21.49 -5.30
N SER A 800 11.56 -20.63 -5.42
CA SER A 800 10.41 -20.98 -6.27
C SER A 800 9.97 -19.92 -7.29
N ALA A 801 10.12 -18.62 -7.00
CA ALA A 801 9.65 -17.55 -7.90
C ALA A 801 10.73 -17.05 -8.87
N VAL A 802 12.02 -17.17 -8.50
CA VAL A 802 13.14 -16.69 -9.31
C VAL A 802 13.33 -17.53 -10.58
N SER A 803 13.03 -18.80 -10.53
CA SER A 803 13.12 -19.69 -11.69
C SER A 803 12.10 -19.33 -12.79
N LEU A 804 10.89 -18.96 -12.41
CA LEU A 804 9.83 -18.62 -13.37
C LEU A 804 10.02 -17.21 -13.96
N LEU A 805 10.42 -16.24 -13.16
CA LEU A 805 10.67 -14.86 -13.61
C LEU A 805 11.93 -14.75 -14.47
N ASN A 806 13.00 -15.48 -14.12
CA ASN A 806 14.19 -15.55 -14.97
C ASN A 806 13.90 -16.25 -16.30
N THR A 807 13.11 -17.32 -16.30
CA THR A 807 12.74 -18.03 -17.54
C THR A 807 11.88 -17.14 -18.44
N VAL A 808 10.96 -16.37 -17.90
CA VAL A 808 10.13 -15.44 -18.67
C VAL A 808 10.96 -14.24 -19.13
N ALA A 809 11.84 -13.68 -18.29
CA ALA A 809 12.70 -12.55 -18.66
C ALA A 809 13.73 -12.96 -19.74
N ILE A 810 14.30 -14.15 -19.67
CA ILE A 810 15.21 -14.68 -20.67
C ILE A 810 14.45 -14.95 -21.99
N ALA A 811 13.26 -15.54 -21.94
CA ALA A 811 12.44 -15.78 -23.12
C ALA A 811 11.99 -14.48 -23.81
N VAL A 812 11.69 -13.43 -23.05
CA VAL A 812 11.36 -12.11 -23.60
C VAL A 812 12.60 -11.42 -24.15
N ALA A 813 13.75 -11.51 -23.49
CA ALA A 813 15.02 -10.97 -23.99
C ALA A 813 15.46 -11.67 -25.28
N GLU A 814 15.41 -13.01 -25.33
CA GLU A 814 15.70 -13.76 -26.57
C GLU A 814 14.69 -13.46 -27.69
N GLY A 815 13.43 -13.24 -27.35
CA GLY A 815 12.41 -12.85 -28.32
C GLY A 815 12.67 -11.46 -28.92
N ILE A 816 13.08 -10.49 -28.10
CA ILE A 816 13.43 -9.13 -28.54
C ILE A 816 14.72 -9.13 -29.38
N ASP A 817 15.74 -9.88 -28.96
CA ASP A 817 16.99 -10.00 -29.74
C ASP A 817 16.76 -10.62 -31.11
N ARG A 818 15.94 -11.66 -31.20
CA ARG A 818 15.54 -12.22 -32.50
C ARG A 818 14.78 -11.27 -33.39
N ILE A 819 13.89 -10.45 -32.82
CA ILE A 819 13.16 -9.42 -33.58
C ILE A 819 14.12 -8.32 -34.04
N ILE A 820 15.08 -7.90 -33.23
CA ILE A 820 16.10 -6.91 -33.57
C ILE A 820 17.01 -7.44 -34.67
N GLU A 821 17.46 -8.71 -34.60
CA GLU A 821 18.25 -9.38 -35.67
C GLU A 821 17.48 -9.48 -36.98
N LEU A 822 16.19 -9.84 -36.92
CA LEU A 822 15.29 -9.89 -38.08
C LEU A 822 15.12 -8.49 -38.70
N LEU A 823 14.88 -7.46 -37.89
CA LEU A 823 14.77 -6.09 -38.36
C LEU A 823 16.09 -5.55 -38.94
N GLN A 824 17.22 -5.85 -38.32
CA GLN A 824 18.54 -5.52 -38.86
C GLN A 824 18.86 -6.31 -40.16
N GLY A 825 18.39 -7.57 -40.26
CA GLY A 825 18.49 -8.37 -41.47
C GLY A 825 17.67 -7.77 -42.61
N ILE A 826 16.45 -7.36 -42.36
CA ILE A 826 15.55 -6.68 -43.31
C ILE A 826 16.11 -5.32 -43.71
N CYS A 827 16.59 -4.49 -42.77
CA CYS A 827 17.25 -3.23 -43.08
C CYS A 827 18.48 -3.40 -43.94
N ARG A 828 19.33 -4.39 -43.66
CA ARG A 828 20.52 -4.70 -44.50
C ARG A 828 20.14 -5.21 -45.88
N ALA A 829 19.07 -6.01 -46.00
CA ALA A 829 18.54 -6.48 -47.29
C ALA A 829 17.99 -5.29 -48.10
N ILE A 830 17.21 -4.38 -47.48
CA ILE A 830 16.64 -3.20 -48.13
C ILE A 830 17.74 -2.21 -48.53
N CYS A 831 18.76 -1.99 -47.70
CA CYS A 831 19.89 -1.14 -48.04
C CYS A 831 20.78 -1.69 -49.18
N ARG A 832 20.76 -3.01 -49.43
CA ARG A 832 21.50 -3.64 -50.56
C ARG A 832 20.71 -3.63 -51.87
N ILE A 833 19.39 -3.40 -51.85
CA ILE A 833 18.54 -3.36 -53.06
C ILE A 833 19.01 -2.21 -54.01
N PRO A 834 19.28 -1.00 -53.56
CA PRO A 834 19.71 0.06 -54.46
C PRO A 834 21.07 -0.21 -55.14
N THR A 835 21.99 -0.88 -54.45
CA THR A 835 23.29 -1.25 -54.99
C THR A 835 23.19 -2.36 -56.03
N ARG A 836 22.31 -3.32 -55.83
CA ARG A 836 22.02 -4.36 -56.82
C ARG A 836 21.26 -3.84 -58.03
N ILE A 837 20.33 -2.95 -57.85
CA ILE A 837 19.61 -2.30 -58.93
C ILE A 837 20.56 -1.41 -59.74
N ARG A 838 21.43 -0.65 -59.09
CA ARG A 838 22.44 0.17 -59.75
C ARG A 838 23.43 -0.69 -60.59
N GLN A 839 23.90 -1.81 -60.01
CA GLN A 839 24.81 -2.76 -60.74
C GLN A 839 24.09 -3.48 -61.91
N GLY A 840 22.78 -3.77 -61.73
CA GLY A 840 21.96 -4.35 -62.79
C GLY A 840 21.71 -3.36 -63.93
N PHE A 841 21.49 -2.07 -63.61
CA PHE A 841 21.33 -1.01 -64.65
C PHE A 841 22.64 -0.64 -65.32
N GLU A 842 23.75 -0.59 -64.59
CA GLU A 842 25.08 -0.36 -65.19
C GLU A 842 25.50 -1.54 -66.13
N ALA A 843 25.12 -2.77 -65.76
CA ALA A 843 25.37 -3.96 -66.62
C ALA A 843 24.43 -4.02 -67.85
N ALA A 844 23.28 -3.38 -67.83
CA ALA A 844 22.34 -3.35 -68.95
C ALA A 844 22.56 -2.13 -69.89
N LEU A 845 23.36 -1.17 -69.48
CA LEU A 845 23.72 0.01 -70.26
C LEU A 845 25.13 -0.04 -70.88
N LEU A 846 25.90 -1.05 -70.56
CA LEU A 846 27.14 -1.45 -71.25
C LEU A 846 26.82 -2.56 -72.25
#